data_d982d0bb0653e42c0d9a2e25b97e7df0
#
_entry.id   d982d0bb0653e42c0d9a2e25b97e7df0
#
_cell.length_a   1.000
_cell.length_b   1.000
_cell.length_c   1.000
_cell.angle_alpha   90.00
_cell.angle_beta   90.00
_cell.angle_gamma   90.00
#
_symmetry.space_group_name_H-M   'P 1'
#
loop_
_entity.id
_entity.type
_entity.pdbx_description
1 polymer ?
#
loop_
_entity_poly.entity_id
_entity_poly.type
_entity_poly.pdbx_seq_one_letter_code
_entity_poly.pdbx_strand_id
1 'polypeptide(L)'
;MVARTELDAQILLGELESILQYRLKRRDKERILDAYEFARFHHQEQMRDSGEPFISHPVEVSKILAQLSADTDTIVAGFLHDIVEDCNVPLGEITEKFGETVSLIVDGVTKISNLKLNEKLDSKIVKSRMKVETLRKMLLALSKDPRIIIVKLADRLHNMRTLEFLKSSEKREDKARETIQIYAPIAHRIGIHKIQAELEDLSFKYEYPEEFRELKAKVNKKLKERQEIMDEYKNIVLRELRKNRIAAIIEGRVKHLYSIWQKMIKKDRSFDEIFDLIALRIVTGDEVNCYKVLGAVHSLWPPMPGRFKDYIAAPKSNGYKSLHTTLITHRGEPLEIQIRSERMHKEAEYGVASHWVYKEGIDVKDRAWFSQLVDWQKDFIESFKDMESISRELEVEEVYVFTPKGEVVHLPKGSTPIDFAYAIHTEIGHHYAGAKVNDRLVPVNYELQLGDRVEVVVNKASEGPSLDWLKYVRANSTKAKIKRFFKNEYSVKLIERGKEIFRKISKRLAVSIDDLIEGEEVKNLMVRFAAHNENDLFSKLGDGSITMGEVLSALVPKEEVEVLPEETELVKQKQAKGNEVVVGGETGIAVYFAKCCTPLPGDDIVAVMSSRGISIHNRGCRNVKGISQDKLVEAHWTMITGEKFSAWIVVEFDSSDK
;
A
#
# COMPACT_ATOMS: atom_id res chain seq x y z
N MET A 1 -49.69 11.06 6.37
CA MET A 1 -48.35 10.71 5.88
C MET A 1 -47.32 11.79 6.29
N VAL A 2 -47.49 13.06 6.00
CA VAL A 2 -46.51 14.14 6.32
C VAL A 2 -46.13 14.21 7.81
N ALA A 3 -47.10 14.18 8.72
CA ALA A 3 -46.82 14.23 10.17
C ALA A 3 -46.01 13.05 10.73
N ARG A 4 -46.13 11.86 10.12
CA ARG A 4 -45.33 10.67 10.53
C ARG A 4 -43.89 10.78 10.05
N THR A 5 -43.64 11.36 8.89
CA THR A 5 -42.33 11.59 8.32
C THR A 5 -41.52 12.66 9.07
N GLU A 6 -42.18 13.76 9.52
CA GLU A 6 -41.55 14.77 10.37
C GLU A 6 -41.14 14.22 11.73
N LEU A 7 -41.97 13.33 12.30
CA LEU A 7 -41.64 12.66 13.56
C LEU A 7 -40.42 11.72 13.43
N ASP A 8 -40.37 10.93 12.34
CA ASP A 8 -39.25 10.04 12.06
C ASP A 8 -37.94 10.82 11.87
N ALA A 9 -37.97 11.94 11.17
CA ALA A 9 -36.81 12.81 10.96
C ALA A 9 -36.33 13.47 12.28
N GLN A 10 -37.25 13.88 13.18
CA GLN A 10 -36.89 14.43 14.47
C GLN A 10 -36.32 13.38 15.43
N ILE A 11 -36.85 12.15 15.40
CA ILE A 11 -36.31 11.03 16.17
C ILE A 11 -34.87 10.73 15.71
N LEU A 12 -34.62 10.65 14.42
CA LEU A 12 -33.30 10.45 13.84
C LEU A 12 -32.32 11.55 14.28
N LEU A 13 -32.75 12.82 14.21
CA LEU A 13 -31.90 13.93 14.65
C LEU A 13 -31.56 13.83 16.13
N GLY A 14 -32.55 13.48 16.98
CA GLY A 14 -32.33 13.22 18.41
C GLY A 14 -31.33 12.09 18.68
N GLU A 15 -31.42 11.00 17.91
CA GLU A 15 -30.46 9.90 17.98
C GLU A 15 -29.04 10.35 17.58
N LEU A 16 -28.89 11.07 16.47
CA LEU A 16 -27.61 11.62 16.04
C LEU A 16 -27.02 12.58 17.08
N GLU A 17 -27.81 13.47 17.64
CA GLU A 17 -27.36 14.39 18.71
C GLU A 17 -26.93 13.65 19.99
N SER A 18 -27.58 12.54 20.33
CA SER A 18 -27.18 11.71 21.48
C SER A 18 -25.83 11.00 21.26
N ILE A 19 -25.51 10.71 20.00
CA ILE A 19 -24.28 10.01 19.61
C ILE A 19 -23.10 10.97 19.46
N LEU A 20 -23.35 12.18 18.92
CA LEU A 20 -22.30 13.17 18.65
C LEU A 20 -21.67 13.72 19.92
N GLN A 21 -20.37 13.88 19.92
CA GLN A 21 -19.62 14.46 21.06
C GLN A 21 -19.60 16.00 21.03
N TYR A 22 -20.27 16.62 20.05
CA TYR A 22 -20.40 18.06 19.91
C TYR A 22 -21.86 18.44 19.61
N ARG A 23 -22.21 19.70 19.92
CA ARG A 23 -23.57 20.20 19.71
C ARG A 23 -23.73 20.70 18.30
N LEU A 24 -24.75 20.20 17.59
CA LEU A 24 -25.12 20.67 16.24
C LEU A 24 -25.68 22.10 16.30
N LYS A 25 -25.19 22.97 15.42
CA LYS A 25 -25.79 24.28 15.17
C LYS A 25 -27.12 24.11 14.42
N ARG A 26 -28.03 25.08 14.50
CA ARG A 26 -29.34 25.02 13.81
C ARG A 26 -29.20 24.72 12.32
N ARG A 27 -28.28 25.40 11.64
CA ARG A 27 -27.99 25.21 10.21
C ARG A 27 -27.51 23.77 9.89
N ASP A 28 -26.70 23.17 10.77
CA ASP A 28 -26.22 21.81 10.57
C ASP A 28 -27.34 20.78 10.70
N LYS A 29 -28.27 21.00 11.64
CA LYS A 29 -29.46 20.18 11.80
C LYS A 29 -30.37 20.23 10.55
N GLU A 30 -30.64 21.45 10.03
CA GLU A 30 -31.37 21.63 8.82
C GLU A 30 -30.74 20.89 7.64
N ARG A 31 -29.44 21.03 7.41
CA ARG A 31 -28.71 20.32 6.35
C ARG A 31 -28.76 18.79 6.46
N ILE A 32 -28.66 18.27 7.67
CA ILE A 32 -28.75 16.81 7.93
C ILE A 32 -30.15 16.30 7.61
N LEU A 33 -31.20 17.05 8.02
CA LEU A 33 -32.58 16.70 7.71
C LEU A 33 -32.87 16.77 6.22
N ASP A 34 -32.40 17.80 5.54
CA ASP A 34 -32.57 17.96 4.08
C ASP A 34 -31.90 16.79 3.33
N ALA A 35 -30.71 16.35 3.77
CA ALA A 35 -30.01 15.21 3.19
C ALA A 35 -30.75 13.89 3.42
N TYR A 36 -31.29 13.67 4.63
CA TYR A 36 -32.11 12.51 4.93
C TYR A 36 -33.40 12.47 4.06
N GLU A 37 -34.12 13.57 3.99
CA GLU A 37 -35.36 13.64 3.18
C GLU A 37 -35.06 13.46 1.69
N PHE A 38 -33.95 14.02 1.20
CA PHE A 38 -33.51 13.86 -0.18
C PHE A 38 -33.16 12.39 -0.48
N ALA A 39 -32.38 11.75 0.39
CA ALA A 39 -32.06 10.34 0.24
C ALA A 39 -33.30 9.44 0.32
N ARG A 40 -34.20 9.71 1.28
CA ARG A 40 -35.45 8.99 1.46
C ARG A 40 -36.37 9.09 0.23
N PHE A 41 -36.45 10.26 -0.39
CA PHE A 41 -37.26 10.47 -1.60
C PHE A 41 -36.75 9.66 -2.78
N HIS A 42 -35.41 9.65 -3.01
CA HIS A 42 -34.84 8.95 -4.15
C HIS A 42 -34.79 7.43 -3.98
N HIS A 43 -34.69 6.92 -2.74
CA HIS A 43 -34.68 5.48 -2.44
C HIS A 43 -36.05 4.91 -2.07
N GLN A 44 -37.17 5.66 -2.24
CA GLN A 44 -38.50 5.29 -1.72
C GLN A 44 -39.05 3.95 -2.22
N GLU A 45 -38.66 3.51 -3.42
CA GLU A 45 -39.10 2.24 -4.03
C GLU A 45 -38.08 1.10 -3.86
N GLN A 46 -36.95 1.38 -3.25
CA GLN A 46 -35.88 0.38 -3.13
C GLN A 46 -35.96 -0.36 -1.80
N MET A 47 -35.71 -1.66 -1.85
CA MET A 47 -35.67 -2.55 -0.68
C MET A 47 -34.31 -3.25 -0.60
N ARG A 48 -33.86 -3.51 0.62
CA ARG A 48 -32.65 -4.31 0.89
C ARG A 48 -32.93 -5.80 0.82
N ASP A 49 -31.87 -6.62 0.74
CA ASP A 49 -31.97 -8.10 0.85
C ASP A 49 -32.56 -8.54 2.21
N SER A 50 -32.49 -7.71 3.25
CA SER A 50 -33.13 -7.93 4.55
C SER A 50 -34.64 -7.75 4.54
N GLY A 51 -35.22 -7.16 3.47
CA GLY A 51 -36.62 -6.80 3.39
C GLY A 51 -36.96 -5.42 4.02
N GLU A 52 -35.98 -4.66 4.46
CA GLU A 52 -36.15 -3.29 4.96
C GLU A 52 -36.09 -2.27 3.83
N PRO A 53 -36.73 -1.08 3.99
CA PRO A 53 -36.55 0.03 3.06
C PRO A 53 -35.07 0.41 2.92
N PHE A 54 -34.61 0.70 1.71
CA PHE A 54 -33.18 0.97 1.43
C PHE A 54 -32.63 2.13 2.26
N ILE A 55 -33.46 3.14 2.59
CA ILE A 55 -33.06 4.29 3.41
C ILE A 55 -32.46 3.92 4.77
N SER A 56 -32.77 2.72 5.30
CA SER A 56 -32.17 2.22 6.55
C SER A 56 -30.64 2.15 6.46
N HIS A 57 -30.08 1.89 5.24
CA HIS A 57 -28.65 1.82 5.03
C HIS A 57 -27.95 3.19 5.16
N PRO A 58 -28.32 4.24 4.40
CA PRO A 58 -27.73 5.57 4.57
C PRO A 58 -27.89 6.13 6.00
N VAL A 59 -29.00 5.83 6.67
CA VAL A 59 -29.23 6.22 8.06
C VAL A 59 -28.19 5.58 8.99
N GLU A 60 -28.01 4.27 8.90
CA GLU A 60 -27.02 3.56 9.75
C GLU A 60 -25.58 3.96 9.41
N VAL A 61 -25.24 4.19 8.12
CA VAL A 61 -23.95 4.74 7.72
C VAL A 61 -23.72 6.10 8.37
N SER A 62 -24.70 7.00 8.36
CA SER A 62 -24.62 8.33 8.99
C SER A 62 -24.52 8.25 10.51
N LYS A 63 -25.17 7.27 11.16
CA LYS A 63 -24.99 6.99 12.60
C LYS A 63 -23.57 6.49 12.91
N ILE A 64 -22.99 5.62 12.07
CA ILE A 64 -21.60 5.19 12.22
C ILE A 64 -20.65 6.39 12.11
N LEU A 65 -20.88 7.29 11.15
CA LEU A 65 -20.10 8.52 10.99
C LEU A 65 -20.24 9.44 12.21
N ALA A 66 -21.44 9.58 12.76
CA ALA A 66 -21.68 10.33 13.99
C ALA A 66 -20.95 9.72 15.19
N GLN A 67 -20.91 8.37 15.31
CA GLN A 67 -20.12 7.68 16.33
C GLN A 67 -18.62 7.95 16.22
N LEU A 68 -18.12 8.22 15.02
CA LEU A 68 -16.74 8.64 14.75
C LEU A 68 -16.53 10.13 15.01
N SER A 69 -17.59 10.86 15.40
CA SER A 69 -17.58 12.32 15.55
C SER A 69 -17.16 13.04 14.26
N ALA A 70 -17.60 12.53 13.10
CA ALA A 70 -17.36 13.17 11.81
C ALA A 70 -18.08 14.53 11.71
N ASP A 71 -17.55 15.41 10.86
CA ASP A 71 -18.18 16.71 10.61
C ASP A 71 -19.53 16.60 9.88
N THR A 72 -20.28 17.69 9.86
CA THR A 72 -21.61 17.75 9.25
C THR A 72 -21.60 17.38 7.77
N ASP A 73 -20.58 17.83 7.00
CA ASP A 73 -20.47 17.51 5.58
C ASP A 73 -20.27 16.02 5.34
N THR A 74 -19.49 15.37 6.19
CA THR A 74 -19.24 13.91 6.13
C THR A 74 -20.52 13.13 6.48
N ILE A 75 -21.28 13.57 7.49
CA ILE A 75 -22.57 12.95 7.86
C ILE A 75 -23.59 13.10 6.73
N VAL A 76 -23.70 14.29 6.14
CA VAL A 76 -24.55 14.58 4.97
C VAL A 76 -24.13 13.69 3.78
N ALA A 77 -22.83 13.58 3.50
CA ALA A 77 -22.33 12.68 2.47
C ALA A 77 -22.67 11.21 2.77
N GLY A 78 -22.73 10.81 4.03
CA GLY A 78 -23.20 9.48 4.45
C GLY A 78 -24.63 9.17 4.06
N PHE A 79 -25.53 10.15 4.12
CA PHE A 79 -26.91 10.00 3.62
C PHE A 79 -26.98 9.91 2.08
N LEU A 80 -26.05 10.54 1.37
CA LEU A 80 -26.10 10.73 -0.07
C LEU A 80 -25.15 9.82 -0.86
N HIS A 81 -24.39 8.94 -0.21
CA HIS A 81 -23.24 8.25 -0.83
C HIS A 81 -23.61 7.30 -1.97
N ASP A 82 -24.81 6.69 -1.93
CA ASP A 82 -25.27 5.74 -2.95
C ASP A 82 -26.22 6.38 -3.99
N ILE A 83 -26.62 7.64 -3.79
CA ILE A 83 -27.69 8.28 -4.58
C ILE A 83 -27.29 8.48 -6.05
N VAL A 84 -26.01 8.74 -6.32
CA VAL A 84 -25.47 8.88 -7.68
C VAL A 84 -25.42 7.53 -8.39
N GLU A 85 -25.06 6.47 -7.66
CA GLU A 85 -24.88 5.13 -8.20
C GLU A 85 -26.22 4.41 -8.40
N ASP A 86 -27.08 4.43 -7.38
CA ASP A 86 -28.30 3.63 -7.33
C ASP A 86 -29.55 4.35 -7.86
N CYS A 87 -29.55 5.69 -7.81
CA CYS A 87 -30.70 6.52 -8.23
C CYS A 87 -30.40 7.38 -9.47
N ASN A 88 -29.19 7.34 -10.03
CA ASN A 88 -28.74 8.14 -11.17
C ASN A 88 -28.93 9.66 -11.00
N VAL A 89 -28.89 10.17 -9.77
CA VAL A 89 -28.96 11.61 -9.49
C VAL A 89 -27.68 12.28 -9.99
N PRO A 90 -27.80 13.37 -10.80
CA PRO A 90 -26.62 14.08 -11.29
C PRO A 90 -25.83 14.72 -10.15
N LEU A 91 -24.49 14.61 -10.19
CA LEU A 91 -23.61 15.19 -9.18
C LEU A 91 -23.80 16.72 -9.04
N GLY A 92 -24.16 17.40 -10.15
CA GLY A 92 -24.47 18.83 -10.14
C GLY A 92 -25.62 19.21 -9.21
N GLU A 93 -26.66 18.37 -9.09
CA GLU A 93 -27.80 18.60 -8.17
C GLU A 93 -27.35 18.50 -6.71
N ILE A 94 -26.43 17.57 -6.40
CA ILE A 94 -25.84 17.45 -5.06
C ILE A 94 -24.98 18.69 -4.75
N THR A 95 -24.22 19.17 -5.74
CA THR A 95 -23.39 20.38 -5.58
C THR A 95 -24.26 21.60 -5.28
N GLU A 96 -25.35 21.79 -6.01
CA GLU A 96 -26.25 22.92 -5.85
C GLU A 96 -26.94 22.93 -4.47
N LYS A 97 -27.43 21.78 -4.01
CA LYS A 97 -28.18 21.65 -2.75
C LYS A 97 -27.31 21.57 -1.50
N PHE A 98 -26.19 20.82 -1.56
CA PHE A 98 -25.41 20.46 -0.37
C PHE A 98 -23.97 21.01 -0.37
N GLY A 99 -23.54 21.59 -1.50
CA GLY A 99 -22.24 22.24 -1.64
C GLY A 99 -21.14 21.34 -2.23
N GLU A 100 -20.04 21.98 -2.65
CA GLU A 100 -18.91 21.34 -3.34
C GLU A 100 -18.24 20.26 -2.50
N THR A 101 -18.11 20.46 -1.18
CA THR A 101 -17.47 19.52 -0.27
C THR A 101 -18.22 18.18 -0.21
N VAL A 102 -19.54 18.23 -0.03
CA VAL A 102 -20.38 17.03 0.01
C VAL A 102 -20.33 16.32 -1.34
N SER A 103 -20.45 17.07 -2.43
CA SER A 103 -20.37 16.56 -3.79
C SER A 103 -19.03 15.87 -4.07
N LEU A 104 -17.91 16.45 -3.63
CA LEU A 104 -16.57 15.86 -3.75
C LEU A 104 -16.47 14.51 -3.01
N ILE A 105 -17.03 14.43 -1.80
CA ILE A 105 -17.01 13.20 -1.00
C ILE A 105 -17.86 12.12 -1.70
N VAL A 106 -19.07 12.44 -2.12
CA VAL A 106 -19.98 11.51 -2.80
C VAL A 106 -19.38 11.00 -4.11
N ASP A 107 -18.85 11.91 -4.97
CA ASP A 107 -18.15 11.53 -6.21
C ASP A 107 -16.98 10.58 -5.95
N GLY A 108 -16.21 10.87 -4.90
CA GLY A 108 -15.08 10.02 -4.50
C GLY A 108 -15.49 8.61 -4.09
N VAL A 109 -16.59 8.49 -3.32
CA VAL A 109 -17.14 7.19 -2.89
C VAL A 109 -17.67 6.41 -4.09
N THR A 110 -18.45 7.04 -4.96
CA THR A 110 -18.99 6.45 -6.19
C THR A 110 -17.88 5.94 -7.12
N LYS A 111 -16.79 6.71 -7.30
CA LYS A 111 -15.64 6.30 -8.13
C LYS A 111 -14.88 5.09 -7.60
N ILE A 112 -14.86 4.88 -6.29
CA ILE A 112 -14.29 3.69 -5.67
C ILE A 112 -15.17 2.46 -5.96
N SER A 113 -16.50 2.60 -5.88
CA SER A 113 -17.46 1.52 -6.09
C SER A 113 -17.51 1.05 -7.55
N ASN A 114 -17.41 1.97 -8.50
CA ASN A 114 -17.59 1.70 -9.94
C ASN A 114 -16.32 1.09 -10.59
N LEU A 115 -16.13 -0.23 -10.45
CA LEU A 115 -15.11 -1.01 -11.15
C LEU A 115 -15.76 -1.95 -12.18
N LYS A 116 -15.82 -1.48 -13.46
CA LYS A 116 -16.19 -2.34 -14.59
C LYS A 116 -14.91 -2.78 -15.32
N LEU A 117 -14.53 -4.04 -15.16
CA LEU A 117 -13.51 -4.68 -16.01
C LEU A 117 -14.19 -5.57 -17.05
N ASN A 118 -13.66 -5.56 -18.29
CA ASN A 118 -14.13 -6.43 -19.37
C ASN A 118 -14.03 -7.91 -18.98
N GLU A 119 -15.17 -8.61 -19.00
CA GLU A 119 -15.43 -9.96 -18.44
C GLU A 119 -14.75 -11.14 -19.18
N LYS A 120 -13.74 -10.93 -20.01
CA LYS A 120 -13.18 -11.98 -20.90
C LYS A 120 -11.94 -12.71 -20.35
N LEU A 121 -11.58 -12.54 -19.09
CA LEU A 121 -10.38 -13.15 -18.48
C LEU A 121 -10.76 -14.09 -17.32
N ASP A 122 -9.88 -15.06 -17.04
CA ASP A 122 -9.99 -16.07 -15.97
C ASP A 122 -10.45 -15.45 -14.65
N SER A 123 -11.50 -15.99 -14.04
CA SER A 123 -12.25 -15.38 -12.94
C SER A 123 -11.40 -15.05 -11.70
N LYS A 124 -10.38 -15.85 -11.39
CA LYS A 124 -9.47 -15.60 -10.25
C LYS A 124 -8.51 -14.44 -10.49
N ILE A 125 -7.95 -14.33 -11.70
CA ILE A 125 -7.03 -13.24 -12.06
C ILE A 125 -7.78 -11.91 -12.13
N VAL A 126 -9.02 -11.91 -12.63
CA VAL A 126 -9.88 -10.72 -12.68
C VAL A 126 -10.22 -10.24 -11.28
N LYS A 127 -10.65 -11.15 -10.38
CA LYS A 127 -10.94 -10.81 -8.97
C LYS A 127 -9.73 -10.21 -8.25
N SER A 128 -8.52 -10.76 -8.47
CA SER A 128 -7.28 -10.22 -7.87
C SER A 128 -6.96 -8.83 -8.39
N ARG A 129 -7.04 -8.59 -9.71
CA ARG A 129 -6.82 -7.27 -10.32
C ARG A 129 -7.84 -6.23 -9.85
N MET A 130 -9.11 -6.61 -9.72
CA MET A 130 -10.15 -5.73 -9.18
C MET A 130 -9.81 -5.26 -7.76
N LYS A 131 -9.34 -6.15 -6.90
CA LYS A 131 -8.94 -5.81 -5.52
C LYS A 131 -7.78 -4.81 -5.50
N VAL A 132 -6.76 -5.01 -6.33
CA VAL A 132 -5.61 -4.08 -6.46
C VAL A 132 -6.08 -2.70 -6.94
N GLU A 133 -6.96 -2.65 -7.93
CA GLU A 133 -7.48 -1.39 -8.47
C GLU A 133 -8.41 -0.69 -7.46
N THR A 134 -9.23 -1.43 -6.71
CA THR A 134 -10.03 -0.86 -5.61
C THR A 134 -9.12 -0.19 -4.59
N LEU A 135 -8.08 -0.88 -4.15
CA LEU A 135 -7.12 -0.34 -3.19
C LEU A 135 -6.42 0.91 -3.74
N ARG A 136 -5.98 0.87 -5.02
CA ARG A 136 -5.37 2.02 -5.69
C ARG A 136 -6.30 3.23 -5.72
N LYS A 137 -7.59 3.04 -6.06
CA LYS A 137 -8.58 4.11 -6.04
C LYS A 137 -8.82 4.66 -4.64
N MET A 138 -8.89 3.79 -3.63
CA MET A 138 -9.02 4.21 -2.23
C MET A 138 -7.83 5.08 -1.80
N LEU A 139 -6.61 4.71 -2.17
CA LEU A 139 -5.43 5.49 -1.87
C LEU A 139 -5.40 6.84 -2.60
N LEU A 140 -5.83 6.86 -3.87
CA LEU A 140 -5.97 8.10 -4.64
C LEU A 140 -7.04 9.02 -4.04
N ALA A 141 -8.16 8.45 -3.58
CA ALA A 141 -9.21 9.20 -2.90
C ALA A 141 -8.74 9.80 -1.57
N LEU A 142 -7.95 9.03 -0.81
CA LEU A 142 -7.37 9.45 0.46
C LEU A 142 -6.50 10.71 0.34
N SER A 143 -5.74 10.84 -0.76
CA SER A 143 -4.92 12.04 -1.02
C SER A 143 -5.72 13.26 -1.42
N LYS A 144 -6.95 13.08 -1.92
CA LYS A 144 -7.84 14.19 -2.25
C LYS A 144 -8.58 14.71 -1.01
N ASP A 145 -9.30 13.83 -0.35
CA ASP A 145 -10.01 14.11 0.89
C ASP A 145 -10.17 12.79 1.70
N PRO A 146 -9.56 12.69 2.89
CA PRO A 146 -9.65 11.48 3.71
C PRO A 146 -11.08 11.13 4.15
N ARG A 147 -12.03 12.07 4.13
CA ARG A 147 -13.44 11.83 4.46
C ARG A 147 -14.10 10.83 3.50
N ILE A 148 -13.64 10.77 2.25
CA ILE A 148 -14.12 9.79 1.25
C ILE A 148 -13.92 8.36 1.78
N ILE A 149 -12.75 8.08 2.34
CA ILE A 149 -12.43 6.74 2.87
C ILE A 149 -13.21 6.45 4.15
N ILE A 150 -13.45 7.45 4.98
CA ILE A 150 -14.22 7.28 6.23
C ILE A 150 -15.68 6.92 5.90
N VAL A 151 -16.31 7.61 4.93
CA VAL A 151 -17.65 7.25 4.47
C VAL A 151 -17.65 5.83 3.89
N LYS A 152 -16.63 5.47 3.07
CA LYS A 152 -16.55 4.12 2.48
C LYS A 152 -16.31 3.02 3.52
N LEU A 153 -15.59 3.31 4.60
CA LEU A 153 -15.41 2.38 5.72
C LEU A 153 -16.72 2.21 6.53
N ALA A 154 -17.47 3.29 6.74
CA ALA A 154 -18.77 3.23 7.41
C ALA A 154 -19.80 2.45 6.59
N ASP A 155 -19.85 2.67 5.26
CA ASP A 155 -20.64 1.88 4.31
C ASP A 155 -20.25 0.39 4.41
N ARG A 156 -18.97 0.07 4.28
CA ARG A 156 -18.49 -1.32 4.37
C ARG A 156 -18.84 -1.96 5.71
N LEU A 157 -18.72 -1.23 6.80
CA LEU A 157 -19.05 -1.75 8.13
C LEU A 157 -20.53 -2.10 8.25
N HIS A 158 -21.42 -1.22 7.78
CA HIS A 158 -22.85 -1.52 7.79
C HIS A 158 -23.18 -2.71 6.87
N ASN A 159 -22.59 -2.78 5.69
CA ASN A 159 -22.73 -3.93 4.78
C ASN A 159 -22.25 -5.24 5.42
N MET A 160 -21.18 -5.21 6.22
CA MET A 160 -20.70 -6.40 6.95
C MET A 160 -21.62 -6.78 8.11
N ARG A 161 -22.24 -5.83 8.81
CA ARG A 161 -23.24 -6.08 9.87
C ARG A 161 -24.49 -6.76 9.34
N THR A 162 -24.88 -6.45 8.10
CA THR A 162 -26.07 -7.00 7.43
C THR A 162 -25.76 -8.12 6.44
N LEU A 163 -24.52 -8.65 6.45
CA LEU A 163 -24.06 -9.64 5.47
C LEU A 163 -24.81 -10.97 5.55
N GLU A 164 -25.43 -11.30 6.67
CA GLU A 164 -26.23 -12.52 6.87
C GLU A 164 -27.47 -12.60 5.97
N PHE A 165 -28.03 -11.45 5.57
CA PHE A 165 -29.19 -11.41 4.67
C PHE A 165 -28.83 -11.72 3.21
N LEU A 166 -27.55 -11.68 2.84
CA LEU A 166 -27.12 -12.03 1.49
C LEU A 166 -27.25 -13.56 1.27
N LYS A 167 -28.05 -13.98 0.29
CA LYS A 167 -28.45 -15.38 0.07
C LYS A 167 -27.27 -16.30 -0.27
N SER A 168 -26.29 -15.83 -1.06
CA SER A 168 -25.16 -16.64 -1.51
C SER A 168 -24.04 -16.71 -0.46
N SER A 169 -23.69 -17.93 -0.03
CA SER A 169 -22.54 -18.17 0.86
C SER A 169 -21.22 -17.70 0.23
N GLU A 170 -20.99 -18.03 -1.04
CA GLU A 170 -19.78 -17.64 -1.77
C GLU A 170 -19.61 -16.11 -1.82
N LYS A 171 -20.69 -15.36 -2.09
CA LYS A 171 -20.65 -13.90 -2.06
C LYS A 171 -20.37 -13.34 -0.67
N ARG A 172 -20.88 -14.00 0.40
CA ARG A 172 -20.56 -13.61 1.79
C ARG A 172 -19.08 -13.78 2.09
N GLU A 173 -18.50 -14.93 1.73
CA GLU A 173 -17.09 -15.23 1.89
C GLU A 173 -16.19 -14.28 1.08
N ASP A 174 -16.53 -14.03 -0.20
CA ASP A 174 -15.79 -13.09 -1.05
C ASP A 174 -15.79 -11.67 -0.46
N LYS A 175 -16.95 -11.18 0.05
CA LYS A 175 -17.04 -9.86 0.71
C LYS A 175 -16.26 -9.83 2.03
N ALA A 176 -16.30 -10.89 2.83
CA ALA A 176 -15.54 -11.00 4.07
C ALA A 176 -14.02 -10.98 3.78
N ARG A 177 -13.58 -11.76 2.80
CA ARG A 177 -12.18 -11.82 2.37
C ARG A 177 -11.69 -10.47 1.80
N GLU A 178 -12.50 -9.79 1.00
CA GLU A 178 -12.16 -8.45 0.54
C GLU A 178 -12.04 -7.46 1.71
N THR A 179 -12.95 -7.54 2.66
CA THR A 179 -12.98 -6.65 3.83
C THR A 179 -11.73 -6.82 4.68
N ILE A 180 -11.32 -8.05 4.97
CA ILE A 180 -10.14 -8.33 5.80
C ILE A 180 -8.83 -8.01 5.08
N GLN A 181 -8.80 -8.14 3.74
CA GLN A 181 -7.60 -7.88 2.93
C GLN A 181 -7.41 -6.42 2.55
N ILE A 182 -8.47 -5.61 2.47
CA ILE A 182 -8.40 -4.23 1.98
C ILE A 182 -8.89 -3.23 3.04
N TYR A 183 -10.13 -3.37 3.50
CA TYR A 183 -10.78 -2.33 4.32
C TYR A 183 -10.25 -2.29 5.75
N ALA A 184 -10.08 -3.44 6.40
CA ALA A 184 -9.56 -3.50 7.76
C ALA A 184 -8.11 -2.97 7.86
N PRO A 185 -7.17 -3.33 6.96
CA PRO A 185 -5.84 -2.72 6.91
C PRO A 185 -5.83 -1.22 6.67
N ILE A 186 -6.74 -0.70 5.82
CA ILE A 186 -6.86 0.75 5.61
C ILE A 186 -7.36 1.42 6.89
N ALA A 187 -8.40 0.88 7.55
CA ALA A 187 -8.89 1.39 8.83
C ALA A 187 -7.79 1.41 9.89
N HIS A 188 -6.95 0.36 9.94
CA HIS A 188 -5.76 0.32 10.80
C HIS A 188 -4.78 1.45 10.50
N ARG A 189 -4.47 1.67 9.21
CA ARG A 189 -3.49 2.67 8.77
C ARG A 189 -3.90 4.10 9.07
N ILE A 190 -5.20 4.41 8.94
CA ILE A 190 -5.75 5.73 9.30
C ILE A 190 -6.12 5.85 10.80
N GLY A 191 -5.82 4.83 11.59
CA GLY A 191 -5.94 4.84 13.04
C GLY A 191 -7.36 4.63 13.59
N ILE A 192 -8.36 4.25 12.77
CA ILE A 192 -9.74 4.01 13.23
C ILE A 192 -9.87 2.58 13.76
N HIS A 193 -9.28 2.34 14.95
CA HIS A 193 -9.20 0.99 15.49
C HIS A 193 -10.55 0.36 15.84
N LYS A 194 -11.57 1.17 16.14
CA LYS A 194 -12.93 0.68 16.41
C LYS A 194 -13.53 0.02 15.18
N ILE A 195 -13.47 0.67 14.02
CA ILE A 195 -13.96 0.10 12.75
C ILE A 195 -13.08 -1.09 12.33
N GLN A 196 -11.76 -0.97 12.43
CA GLN A 196 -10.85 -2.08 12.11
C GLN A 196 -11.24 -3.35 12.86
N ALA A 197 -11.33 -3.28 14.19
CA ALA A 197 -11.62 -4.45 15.03
C ALA A 197 -12.96 -5.11 14.68
N GLU A 198 -14.00 -4.32 14.42
CA GLU A 198 -15.32 -4.84 14.07
C GLU A 198 -15.34 -5.43 12.65
N LEU A 199 -14.67 -4.80 11.67
CA LEU A 199 -14.51 -5.36 10.32
C LEU A 199 -13.76 -6.69 10.34
N GLU A 200 -12.68 -6.78 11.13
CA GLU A 200 -11.90 -8.01 11.31
C GLU A 200 -12.74 -9.13 11.93
N ASP A 201 -13.45 -8.86 13.02
CA ASP A 201 -14.28 -9.85 13.71
C ASP A 201 -15.48 -10.32 12.86
N LEU A 202 -16.14 -9.39 12.14
CA LEU A 202 -17.22 -9.72 11.21
C LEU A 202 -16.71 -10.54 10.02
N SER A 203 -15.54 -10.20 9.48
CA SER A 203 -14.94 -10.98 8.39
C SER A 203 -14.53 -12.37 8.86
N PHE A 204 -13.96 -12.50 10.04
CA PHE A 204 -13.60 -13.77 10.66
C PHE A 204 -14.81 -14.68 10.83
N LYS A 205 -15.98 -14.14 11.23
CA LYS A 205 -17.25 -14.87 11.35
C LYS A 205 -17.65 -15.57 10.05
N TYR A 206 -17.38 -14.97 8.88
CA TYR A 206 -17.84 -15.50 7.60
C TYR A 206 -16.75 -16.26 6.82
N GLU A 207 -15.48 -15.92 7.02
CA GLU A 207 -14.36 -16.59 6.34
C GLU A 207 -13.93 -17.88 7.07
N TYR A 208 -14.01 -17.89 8.42
CA TYR A 208 -13.62 -19.02 9.29
C TYR A 208 -14.71 -19.28 10.34
N PRO A 209 -15.91 -19.75 9.94
CA PRO A 209 -17.08 -19.80 10.82
C PRO A 209 -16.98 -20.82 11.95
N GLU A 210 -16.23 -21.89 11.79
CA GLU A 210 -16.03 -22.91 12.83
C GLU A 210 -15.07 -22.41 13.89
N GLU A 211 -13.91 -21.92 13.49
CA GLU A 211 -12.88 -21.33 14.36
C GLU A 211 -13.44 -20.13 15.13
N PHE A 212 -14.25 -19.30 14.46
CA PHE A 212 -14.92 -18.16 15.10
C PHE A 212 -15.86 -18.63 16.22
N ARG A 213 -16.70 -19.65 15.98
CA ARG A 213 -17.64 -20.19 16.98
C ARG A 213 -16.92 -20.80 18.18
N GLU A 214 -15.91 -21.62 17.94
CA GLU A 214 -15.10 -22.22 18.99
C GLU A 214 -14.38 -21.18 19.83
N LEU A 215 -13.68 -20.24 19.18
CA LEU A 215 -12.94 -19.21 19.88
C LEU A 215 -13.88 -18.30 20.68
N LYS A 216 -15.02 -17.90 20.12
CA LYS A 216 -16.03 -17.10 20.81
C LYS A 216 -16.56 -17.79 22.06
N ALA A 217 -16.80 -19.11 21.98
CA ALA A 217 -17.24 -19.89 23.14
C ALA A 217 -16.16 -19.94 24.24
N LYS A 218 -14.89 -20.20 23.86
CA LYS A 218 -13.75 -20.22 24.79
C LYS A 218 -13.54 -18.86 25.46
N VAL A 219 -13.57 -17.77 24.68
CA VAL A 219 -13.43 -16.40 25.20
C VAL A 219 -14.57 -16.06 26.17
N ASN A 220 -15.82 -16.32 25.80
CA ASN A 220 -16.98 -16.04 26.65
C ASN A 220 -16.94 -16.81 27.97
N LYS A 221 -16.50 -18.08 27.96
CA LYS A 221 -16.31 -18.87 29.17
C LYS A 221 -15.26 -18.24 30.08
N LYS A 222 -14.08 -17.91 29.53
CA LYS A 222 -12.97 -17.31 30.29
C LYS A 222 -13.31 -15.91 30.82
N LEU A 223 -14.12 -15.14 30.10
CA LEU A 223 -14.63 -13.84 30.57
C LEU A 223 -15.52 -13.99 31.79
N LYS A 224 -16.48 -14.93 31.78
CA LYS A 224 -17.35 -15.19 32.92
C LYS A 224 -16.55 -15.63 34.15
N GLU A 225 -15.58 -16.54 33.96
CA GLU A 225 -14.72 -17.03 35.04
C GLU A 225 -13.84 -15.93 35.66
N ARG A 226 -13.48 -14.90 34.91
CA ARG A 226 -12.55 -13.83 35.34
C ARG A 226 -13.23 -12.51 35.71
N GLN A 227 -14.55 -12.40 35.52
CA GLN A 227 -15.25 -11.13 35.75
C GLN A 227 -15.03 -10.58 37.18
N GLU A 228 -15.20 -11.42 38.19
CA GLU A 228 -15.02 -11.04 39.57
C GLU A 228 -13.57 -10.60 39.88
N ILE A 229 -12.60 -11.31 39.31
CA ILE A 229 -11.17 -11.00 39.47
C ILE A 229 -10.83 -9.66 38.80
N MET A 230 -11.41 -9.40 37.65
CA MET A 230 -11.20 -8.12 36.95
C MET A 230 -11.81 -6.95 37.70
N ASP A 231 -12.99 -7.14 38.28
CA ASP A 231 -13.63 -6.13 39.16
C ASP A 231 -12.82 -5.90 40.44
N GLU A 232 -12.22 -6.94 41.01
CA GLU A 232 -11.28 -6.82 42.13
C GLU A 232 -10.06 -5.98 41.72
N TYR A 233 -9.37 -6.30 40.63
CA TYR A 233 -8.20 -5.54 40.15
C TYR A 233 -8.55 -4.09 39.82
N LYS A 234 -9.69 -3.85 39.19
CA LYS A 234 -10.20 -2.51 38.92
C LYS A 234 -10.38 -1.70 40.23
N ASN A 235 -10.94 -2.31 41.25
CA ASN A 235 -11.16 -1.67 42.54
C ASN A 235 -9.84 -1.39 43.29
N ILE A 236 -8.85 -2.29 43.20
CA ILE A 236 -7.53 -2.07 43.80
C ILE A 236 -6.85 -0.88 43.11
N VAL A 237 -6.82 -0.85 41.76
CA VAL A 237 -6.22 0.25 41.01
C VAL A 237 -6.95 1.57 41.30
N LEU A 238 -8.28 1.58 41.30
CA LEU A 238 -9.07 2.78 41.64
C LEU A 238 -8.73 3.36 42.98
N ARG A 239 -8.56 2.51 44.01
CA ARG A 239 -8.17 2.94 45.37
C ARG A 239 -6.79 3.59 45.36
N GLU A 240 -5.83 3.00 44.66
CA GLU A 240 -4.47 3.55 44.61
C GLU A 240 -4.43 4.88 43.82
N LEU A 241 -5.17 5.01 42.74
CA LEU A 241 -5.26 6.27 41.99
C LEU A 241 -5.91 7.38 42.80
N ARG A 242 -6.97 7.07 43.58
CA ARG A 242 -7.60 8.04 44.50
C ARG A 242 -6.65 8.48 45.59
N LYS A 243 -5.89 7.56 46.18
CA LYS A 243 -4.87 7.87 47.19
C LYS A 243 -3.83 8.85 46.63
N ASN A 244 -3.44 8.70 45.39
CA ASN A 244 -2.50 9.57 44.69
C ASN A 244 -3.18 10.82 44.06
N ARG A 245 -4.48 11.05 44.31
CA ARG A 245 -5.28 12.18 43.77
C ARG A 245 -5.29 12.24 42.26
N ILE A 246 -5.29 11.09 41.58
CA ILE A 246 -5.34 10.98 40.12
C ILE A 246 -6.78 10.63 39.72
N ALA A 247 -7.40 11.52 38.92
CA ALA A 247 -8.70 11.26 38.33
C ALA A 247 -8.51 10.38 37.08
N ALA A 248 -9.20 9.24 37.03
CA ALA A 248 -9.14 8.33 35.90
C ALA A 248 -10.40 7.47 35.80
N ILE A 249 -10.71 7.07 34.56
CA ILE A 249 -11.74 6.06 34.24
C ILE A 249 -11.02 4.75 33.97
N ILE A 250 -11.49 3.64 34.57
CA ILE A 250 -10.92 2.32 34.36
C ILE A 250 -11.95 1.42 33.71
N GLU A 251 -11.58 0.86 32.57
CA GLU A 251 -12.41 -0.05 31.78
C GLU A 251 -11.72 -1.40 31.62
N GLY A 252 -12.49 -2.48 31.68
CA GLY A 252 -12.03 -3.79 31.21
C GLY A 252 -12.01 -3.79 29.68
N ARG A 253 -10.90 -4.19 29.08
CA ARG A 253 -10.78 -4.35 27.63
C ARG A 253 -10.63 -5.82 27.28
N VAL A 254 -11.53 -6.33 26.47
CA VAL A 254 -11.43 -7.65 25.83
C VAL A 254 -10.78 -7.45 24.47
N LYS A 255 -9.82 -8.30 24.16
CA LYS A 255 -9.20 -8.30 22.85
C LYS A 255 -10.18 -8.89 21.84
N HIS A 256 -10.27 -8.31 20.64
CA HIS A 256 -11.17 -8.80 19.59
C HIS A 256 -10.72 -10.19 19.05
N LEU A 257 -11.71 -10.99 18.61
CA LEU A 257 -11.54 -12.41 18.35
C LEU A 257 -10.51 -12.69 17.26
N TYR A 258 -10.55 -11.93 16.17
CA TYR A 258 -9.59 -12.07 15.08
C TYR A 258 -8.14 -11.86 15.52
N SER A 259 -7.87 -10.84 16.35
CA SER A 259 -6.52 -10.62 16.91
C SER A 259 -6.03 -11.78 17.78
N ILE A 260 -6.94 -12.43 18.51
CA ILE A 260 -6.60 -13.60 19.32
C ILE A 260 -6.25 -14.77 18.38
N TRP A 261 -7.10 -15.04 17.41
CA TRP A 261 -6.90 -16.10 16.42
C TRP A 261 -5.60 -15.93 15.63
N GLN A 262 -5.32 -14.71 15.13
CA GLN A 262 -4.08 -14.38 14.45
C GLN A 262 -2.83 -14.65 15.33
N LYS A 263 -2.89 -14.35 16.63
CA LYS A 263 -1.80 -14.65 17.54
C LYS A 263 -1.60 -16.15 17.74
N MET A 264 -2.68 -16.94 17.78
CA MET A 264 -2.61 -18.39 17.88
C MET A 264 -1.90 -18.97 16.67
N ILE A 265 -2.29 -18.56 15.46
CA ILE A 265 -1.69 -19.07 14.20
C ILE A 265 -0.26 -18.56 14.01
N LYS A 266 -0.01 -17.25 14.11
CA LYS A 266 1.33 -16.68 13.83
C LYS A 266 2.41 -17.10 14.83
N LYS A 267 2.02 -17.47 16.05
CA LYS A 267 2.97 -17.82 17.12
C LYS A 267 2.89 -19.29 17.52
N ASP A 268 2.09 -20.08 16.81
CA ASP A 268 1.83 -21.50 17.11
C ASP A 268 1.54 -21.73 18.60
N ARG A 269 0.60 -20.93 19.16
CA ARG A 269 0.23 -20.95 20.58
C ARG A 269 -1.18 -21.46 20.77
N SER A 270 -1.35 -22.23 21.83
CA SER A 270 -2.70 -22.61 22.29
C SER A 270 -3.43 -21.39 22.88
N PHE A 271 -4.77 -21.47 22.92
CA PHE A 271 -5.60 -20.41 23.53
C PHE A 271 -5.21 -20.10 24.99
N ASP A 272 -4.82 -21.11 25.75
CA ASP A 272 -4.47 -20.96 27.18
C ASP A 272 -3.12 -20.27 27.41
N GLU A 273 -2.25 -20.22 26.40
CA GLU A 273 -0.99 -19.50 26.43
C GLU A 273 -1.12 -18.01 26.06
N ILE A 274 -2.35 -17.55 25.76
CA ILE A 274 -2.61 -16.13 25.47
C ILE A 274 -2.97 -15.41 26.79
N PHE A 275 -1.96 -14.79 27.40
CA PHE A 275 -2.10 -14.08 28.67
C PHE A 275 -2.75 -12.69 28.56
N ASP A 276 -2.79 -12.08 27.38
CA ASP A 276 -3.28 -10.72 27.12
C ASP A 276 -4.73 -10.69 26.58
N LEU A 277 -5.53 -11.68 26.99
CA LEU A 277 -6.92 -11.80 26.57
C LEU A 277 -7.78 -10.67 27.15
N ILE A 278 -7.51 -10.32 28.39
CA ILE A 278 -8.20 -9.30 29.18
C ILE A 278 -7.16 -8.31 29.70
N ALA A 279 -7.41 -7.04 29.48
CA ALA A 279 -6.55 -5.95 29.92
C ALA A 279 -7.38 -4.90 30.66
N LEU A 280 -6.74 -4.06 31.48
CA LEU A 280 -7.33 -2.84 31.99
C LEU A 280 -6.90 -1.67 31.12
N ARG A 281 -7.86 -0.83 30.76
CA ARG A 281 -7.62 0.46 30.14
C ARG A 281 -7.87 1.56 31.16
N ILE A 282 -6.89 2.45 31.33
CA ILE A 282 -6.97 3.59 32.25
C ILE A 282 -6.92 4.85 31.40
N VAL A 283 -7.98 5.66 31.48
CA VAL A 283 -8.08 6.94 30.76
C VAL A 283 -8.01 8.06 31.80
N THR A 284 -7.06 8.99 31.64
CA THR A 284 -6.82 10.12 32.54
C THR A 284 -6.75 11.45 31.77
N GLY A 285 -6.65 12.59 32.49
CA GLY A 285 -6.79 13.91 31.87
C GLY A 285 -5.73 14.25 30.82
N ASP A 286 -4.45 14.10 31.13
CA ASP A 286 -3.33 14.54 30.30
C ASP A 286 -2.16 13.55 30.26
N GLU A 287 -1.12 13.87 29.47
CA GLU A 287 0.08 13.05 29.31
C GLU A 287 0.88 12.89 30.60
N VAL A 288 1.00 13.95 31.41
CA VAL A 288 1.73 13.92 32.68
C VAL A 288 1.04 12.95 33.65
N ASN A 289 -0.29 12.97 33.68
CA ASN A 289 -1.06 12.06 34.50
C ASN A 289 -0.94 10.60 34.02
N CYS A 290 -0.70 10.34 32.73
CA CYS A 290 -0.42 8.98 32.27
C CYS A 290 0.84 8.38 32.95
N TYR A 291 1.91 9.15 33.08
CA TYR A 291 3.13 8.71 33.75
C TYR A 291 2.94 8.60 35.31
N LYS A 292 2.11 9.47 35.89
CA LYS A 292 1.73 9.31 37.32
C LYS A 292 0.94 8.02 37.54
N VAL A 293 -0.01 7.71 36.65
CA VAL A 293 -0.75 6.43 36.71
C VAL A 293 0.21 5.25 36.58
N LEU A 294 1.18 5.32 35.64
CA LEU A 294 2.20 4.28 35.48
C LEU A 294 2.96 4.03 36.78
N GLY A 295 3.45 5.08 37.47
CA GLY A 295 4.12 4.97 38.73
C GLY A 295 3.21 4.35 39.85
N ALA A 296 1.95 4.76 39.91
CA ALA A 296 0.99 4.23 40.86
C ALA A 296 0.71 2.74 40.66
N VAL A 297 0.53 2.27 39.42
CA VAL A 297 0.27 0.84 39.14
C VAL A 297 1.52 -0.01 39.33
N HIS A 298 2.73 0.51 39.03
CA HIS A 298 4.00 -0.16 39.31
C HIS A 298 4.32 -0.25 40.80
N SER A 299 3.77 0.64 41.64
CA SER A 299 3.88 0.51 43.10
C SER A 299 2.97 -0.58 43.69
N LEU A 300 1.88 -0.92 42.98
CA LEU A 300 0.99 -2.01 43.41
C LEU A 300 1.56 -3.40 43.05
N TRP A 301 2.10 -3.53 41.85
CA TRP A 301 2.54 -4.81 41.30
C TRP A 301 3.81 -4.64 40.46
N PRO A 302 4.78 -5.57 40.57
CA PRO A 302 6.01 -5.50 39.78
C PRO A 302 5.75 -5.68 38.26
N PRO A 303 6.40 -4.86 37.41
CA PRO A 303 6.29 -5.01 35.97
C PRO A 303 7.06 -6.24 35.48
N MET A 304 6.50 -6.92 34.49
CA MET A 304 7.16 -8.02 33.78
C MET A 304 8.27 -7.47 32.88
N PRO A 305 9.52 -7.93 33.02
CA PRO A 305 10.64 -7.47 32.19
C PRO A 305 10.35 -7.60 30.69
N GLY A 306 10.73 -6.58 29.89
CA GLY A 306 10.54 -6.57 28.44
C GLY A 306 9.09 -6.40 27.95
N ARG A 307 8.13 -6.16 28.87
CA ARG A 307 6.71 -5.97 28.53
C ARG A 307 6.20 -4.55 28.68
N PHE A 308 7.07 -3.61 28.96
CA PHE A 308 6.75 -2.19 28.97
C PHE A 308 6.98 -1.59 27.56
N LYS A 309 6.02 -0.78 27.09
CA LYS A 309 6.12 -0.04 25.84
C LYS A 309 5.57 1.37 26.02
N ASP A 310 6.39 2.34 25.70
CA ASP A 310 6.04 3.75 25.74
C ASP A 310 5.75 4.26 24.32
N TYR A 311 4.47 4.18 23.95
CA TYR A 311 3.99 4.76 22.67
C TYR A 311 3.57 6.24 22.81
N ILE A 312 3.77 6.88 23.99
CA ILE A 312 3.61 8.33 24.12
C ILE A 312 4.89 9.02 23.64
N ALA A 313 6.03 8.55 24.15
CA ALA A 313 7.34 9.05 23.74
C ALA A 313 7.70 8.66 22.29
N ALA A 314 7.33 7.43 21.88
CA ALA A 314 7.55 6.89 20.55
C ALA A 314 6.21 6.39 19.92
N PRO A 315 5.39 7.29 19.36
CA PRO A 315 4.10 6.93 18.78
C PRO A 315 4.25 5.94 17.62
N LYS A 316 3.24 5.12 17.35
CA LYS A 316 3.24 4.25 16.16
C LYS A 316 3.08 5.07 14.87
N SER A 317 3.41 4.49 13.73
CA SER A 317 3.29 5.12 12.39
C SER A 317 1.88 5.63 12.08
N ASN A 318 0.85 5.00 12.64
CA ASN A 318 -0.55 5.45 12.53
C ASN A 318 -0.94 6.49 13.59
N GLY A 319 0.02 7.09 14.31
CA GLY A 319 -0.21 8.11 15.32
C GLY A 319 -0.73 7.59 16.68
N TYR A 320 -0.83 6.27 16.87
CA TYR A 320 -1.30 5.67 18.11
C TYR A 320 -0.37 5.98 19.28
N LYS A 321 -0.93 6.50 20.39
CA LYS A 321 -0.25 6.83 21.64
C LYS A 321 -0.86 6.11 22.83
N SER A 322 -0.05 5.48 23.67
CA SER A 322 -0.46 4.82 24.91
C SER A 322 0.78 4.34 25.68
N LEU A 323 0.72 4.23 26.98
CA LEU A 323 1.65 3.41 27.76
C LEU A 323 1.06 2.00 27.87
N HIS A 324 1.85 0.97 27.61
CA HIS A 324 1.48 -0.43 27.82
C HIS A 324 2.44 -1.05 28.82
N THR A 325 1.91 -1.64 29.87
CA THR A 325 2.70 -2.41 30.83
C THR A 325 1.98 -3.70 31.19
N THR A 326 2.74 -4.76 31.44
CA THR A 326 2.21 -6.02 31.98
C THR A 326 2.75 -6.19 33.37
N LEU A 327 1.86 -6.35 34.34
CA LEU A 327 2.19 -6.45 35.77
C LEU A 327 1.94 -7.88 36.27
N ILE A 328 2.73 -8.34 37.23
CA ILE A 328 2.48 -9.61 37.92
C ILE A 328 1.62 -9.28 39.16
N THR A 329 0.34 -9.65 39.13
CA THR A 329 -0.59 -9.37 40.23
C THR A 329 -0.26 -10.20 41.47
N HIS A 330 -0.91 -9.88 42.59
CA HIS A 330 -0.75 -10.62 43.86
C HIS A 330 -1.16 -12.11 43.78
N ARG A 331 -1.90 -12.49 42.72
CA ARG A 331 -2.24 -13.90 42.40
C ARG A 331 -1.19 -14.59 41.54
N GLY A 332 -0.09 -13.89 41.17
CA GLY A 332 0.92 -14.41 40.25
C GLY A 332 0.51 -14.40 38.77
N GLU A 333 -0.64 -13.81 38.43
CA GLU A 333 -1.16 -13.74 37.07
C GLU A 333 -0.70 -12.44 36.36
N PRO A 334 -0.37 -12.52 35.05
CA PRO A 334 -0.05 -11.33 34.29
C PRO A 334 -1.32 -10.52 33.97
N LEU A 335 -1.26 -9.21 34.22
CA LEU A 335 -2.31 -8.23 33.90
C LEU A 335 -1.73 -7.15 32.97
N GLU A 336 -2.24 -7.04 31.76
CA GLU A 336 -1.88 -5.93 30.86
C GLU A 336 -2.69 -4.68 31.25
N ILE A 337 -1.98 -3.55 31.37
CA ILE A 337 -2.59 -2.24 31.61
C ILE A 337 -2.19 -1.29 30.49
N GLN A 338 -3.20 -0.65 29.88
CA GLN A 338 -3.06 0.38 28.87
C GLN A 338 -3.45 1.73 29.46
N ILE A 339 -2.57 2.71 29.38
CA ILE A 339 -2.78 4.04 29.98
C ILE A 339 -2.76 5.08 28.88
N ARG A 340 -3.79 5.94 28.84
CA ARG A 340 -3.97 6.99 27.83
C ARG A 340 -4.53 8.26 28.48
N SER A 341 -4.24 9.42 27.87
CA SER A 341 -5.05 10.61 28.12
C SER A 341 -6.40 10.53 27.40
N GLU A 342 -7.38 11.35 27.78
CA GLU A 342 -8.67 11.45 27.10
C GLU A 342 -8.48 11.77 25.61
N ARG A 343 -7.55 12.68 25.30
CA ARG A 343 -7.22 13.00 23.91
C ARG A 343 -6.68 11.79 23.15
N MET A 344 -5.69 11.08 23.71
CA MET A 344 -5.12 9.88 23.11
C MET A 344 -6.15 8.77 22.95
N HIS A 345 -7.07 8.67 23.89
CA HIS A 345 -8.15 7.69 23.82
C HIS A 345 -9.06 7.97 22.62
N LYS A 346 -9.47 9.22 22.43
CA LYS A 346 -10.26 9.63 21.28
C LYS A 346 -9.49 9.44 19.97
N GLU A 347 -8.24 9.87 19.90
CA GLU A 347 -7.37 9.67 18.73
C GLU A 347 -7.20 8.18 18.39
N ALA A 348 -7.09 7.30 19.38
CA ALA A 348 -6.95 5.86 19.17
C ALA A 348 -8.25 5.16 18.75
N GLU A 349 -9.42 5.61 19.21
CA GLU A 349 -10.71 5.00 18.86
C GLU A 349 -11.23 5.51 17.49
N TYR A 350 -11.07 6.80 17.21
CA TYR A 350 -11.65 7.49 16.05
C TYR A 350 -10.62 7.87 14.98
N GLY A 351 -9.32 7.74 15.26
CA GLY A 351 -8.24 8.02 14.31
C GLY A 351 -8.32 9.43 13.73
N VAL A 352 -8.15 9.49 12.41
CA VAL A 352 -8.23 10.75 11.64
C VAL A 352 -9.54 11.50 11.87
N ALA A 353 -10.66 10.80 12.09
CA ALA A 353 -11.96 11.42 12.30
C ALA A 353 -12.02 12.32 13.55
N SER A 354 -11.27 12.00 14.61
CA SER A 354 -11.24 12.82 15.84
C SER A 354 -10.70 14.23 15.66
N HIS A 355 -10.00 14.48 14.55
CA HIS A 355 -9.30 15.75 14.34
C HIS A 355 -10.17 16.86 13.74
N TRP A 356 -11.31 16.52 13.11
CA TRP A 356 -12.23 17.53 12.54
C TRP A 356 -13.07 18.25 13.58
N VAL A 357 -13.28 17.63 14.75
CA VAL A 357 -14.12 18.21 15.82
C VAL A 357 -13.42 19.35 16.57
N TYR A 358 -12.11 19.37 16.65
CA TYR A 358 -11.38 20.24 17.58
C TYR A 358 -10.72 21.48 17.00
N LYS A 359 -10.63 21.64 15.66
CA LYS A 359 -9.98 22.82 15.07
C LYS A 359 -10.60 23.23 13.74
N GLU A 360 -11.50 24.20 13.79
CA GLU A 360 -11.81 25.06 12.65
C GLU A 360 -10.51 25.76 12.20
N GLY A 361 -10.03 25.50 10.97
CA GLY A 361 -8.98 26.29 10.32
C GLY A 361 -7.58 25.68 10.15
N ILE A 362 -7.35 24.39 10.51
CA ILE A 362 -6.09 23.71 10.14
C ILE A 362 -6.36 22.72 9.00
N ASP A 363 -5.74 22.97 7.85
CA ASP A 363 -5.78 22.04 6.72
C ASP A 363 -5.20 20.68 7.17
N VAL A 364 -5.95 19.61 6.91
CA VAL A 364 -5.53 18.24 7.21
C VAL A 364 -4.22 17.90 6.51
N LYS A 365 -3.93 18.58 5.38
CA LYS A 365 -2.73 18.41 4.57
C LYS A 365 -1.44 18.91 5.26
N ASP A 366 -1.54 19.79 6.24
CA ASP A 366 -0.38 20.36 6.95
C ASP A 366 0.16 19.44 8.06
N ARG A 367 -0.37 18.23 8.21
CA ARG A 367 0.04 17.31 9.29
C ARG A 367 1.05 16.28 8.82
N ALA A 368 2.07 16.04 9.64
CA ALA A 368 3.15 15.10 9.36
C ALA A 368 2.66 13.69 9.00
N TRP A 369 1.59 13.18 9.66
CA TRP A 369 1.02 11.87 9.35
C TRP A 369 0.34 11.82 7.97
N PHE A 370 -0.26 12.94 7.52
CA PHE A 370 -0.89 13.01 6.19
C PHE A 370 0.18 12.99 5.08
N SER A 371 1.28 13.71 5.28
CA SER A 371 2.44 13.65 4.37
C SER A 371 3.00 12.23 4.28
N GLN A 372 3.16 11.54 5.41
CA GLN A 372 3.61 10.13 5.44
C GLN A 372 2.63 9.20 4.70
N LEU A 373 1.35 9.47 4.79
CA LEU A 373 0.31 8.69 4.13
C LEU A 373 0.28 8.92 2.62
N VAL A 374 0.52 10.17 2.18
CA VAL A 374 0.67 10.53 0.76
C VAL A 374 1.97 9.94 0.18
N ASP A 375 3.06 9.95 0.93
CA ASP A 375 4.33 9.34 0.49
C ASP A 375 4.20 7.82 0.40
N TRP A 376 3.58 7.19 1.39
CA TRP A 376 3.25 5.75 1.32
C TRP A 376 2.36 5.42 0.12
N GLN A 377 1.37 6.25 -0.20
CA GLN A 377 0.51 6.08 -1.37
C GLN A 377 1.32 6.09 -2.67
N LYS A 378 2.27 7.03 -2.84
CA LYS A 378 3.12 7.10 -4.03
C LYS A 378 3.97 5.84 -4.17
N ASP A 379 4.63 5.44 -3.08
CA ASP A 379 5.46 4.24 -3.02
C ASP A 379 4.63 2.97 -3.29
N PHE A 380 3.39 2.91 -2.76
CA PHE A 380 2.47 1.80 -2.93
C PHE A 380 2.03 1.64 -4.39
N ILE A 381 1.58 2.72 -5.04
CA ILE A 381 1.10 2.67 -6.45
C ILE A 381 2.21 2.20 -7.39
N GLU A 382 3.46 2.56 -7.12
CA GLU A 382 4.61 2.19 -7.95
C GLU A 382 5.13 0.76 -7.68
N SER A 383 4.92 0.23 -6.47
CA SER A 383 5.59 -0.99 -5.99
C SER A 383 4.79 -2.27 -6.16
N PHE A 384 3.46 -2.21 -6.19
CA PHE A 384 2.63 -3.41 -6.09
C PHE A 384 1.88 -3.76 -7.35
N LYS A 385 2.14 -4.99 -7.84
CA LYS A 385 1.48 -5.56 -9.00
C LYS A 385 0.46 -6.65 -8.63
N ASP A 386 0.48 -7.16 -7.40
CA ASP A 386 -0.36 -8.27 -6.93
C ASP A 386 -0.78 -8.11 -5.46
N MET A 387 -1.88 -8.80 -5.08
CA MET A 387 -2.46 -8.74 -3.73
C MET A 387 -1.61 -9.37 -2.65
N GLU A 388 -0.78 -10.35 -2.98
CA GLU A 388 0.06 -11.03 -1.99
C GLU A 388 1.16 -10.12 -1.46
N SER A 389 1.77 -9.35 -2.35
CA SER A 389 2.74 -8.30 -2.01
C SER A 389 2.11 -7.21 -1.13
N ILE A 390 0.86 -6.84 -1.43
CA ILE A 390 0.09 -5.84 -0.68
C ILE A 390 -0.22 -6.32 0.74
N SER A 391 -0.74 -7.55 0.88
CA SER A 391 -1.11 -8.10 2.19
C SER A 391 0.10 -8.21 3.12
N ARG A 392 1.26 -8.60 2.58
CA ARG A 392 2.52 -8.65 3.35
C ARG A 392 2.95 -7.28 3.87
N GLU A 393 2.81 -6.22 3.08
CA GLU A 393 3.19 -4.84 3.49
C GLU A 393 2.25 -4.27 4.55
N LEU A 394 0.96 -4.59 4.48
CA LEU A 394 -0.03 -4.09 5.42
C LEU A 394 0.04 -4.77 6.81
N GLU A 395 0.68 -5.94 6.90
CA GLU A 395 0.77 -6.75 8.13
C GLU A 395 2.11 -6.67 8.86
N VAL A 396 3.09 -5.91 8.36
CA VAL A 396 4.47 -5.94 8.89
C VAL A 396 4.54 -5.38 10.32
N GLU A 397 5.16 -6.15 11.23
CA GLU A 397 5.60 -5.63 12.54
C GLU A 397 6.66 -4.55 12.33
N GLU A 398 6.57 -3.45 13.08
CA GLU A 398 7.51 -2.32 13.00
C GLU A 398 8.62 -2.42 14.05
N VAL A 399 9.81 -1.97 13.70
CA VAL A 399 10.92 -1.71 14.61
C VAL A 399 11.17 -0.20 14.72
N TYR A 400 11.43 0.27 15.94
CA TYR A 400 11.72 1.66 16.24
C TYR A 400 13.21 1.83 16.48
N VAL A 401 13.84 2.67 15.71
CA VAL A 401 15.27 2.99 15.81
C VAL A 401 15.48 4.50 15.94
N PHE A 402 16.61 4.94 16.44
CA PHE A 402 16.86 6.33 16.75
C PHE A 402 17.94 6.93 15.85
N THR A 403 17.73 8.17 15.44
CA THR A 403 18.82 8.98 14.85
C THR A 403 19.81 9.39 15.96
N PRO A 404 21.02 9.83 15.63
CA PRO A 404 21.97 10.37 16.62
C PRO A 404 21.41 11.54 17.43
N LYS A 405 20.43 12.27 16.89
CA LYS A 405 19.72 13.38 17.57
C LYS A 405 18.58 12.90 18.47
N GLY A 406 18.30 11.59 18.52
CA GLY A 406 17.21 11.02 19.33
C GLY A 406 15.86 11.03 18.64
N GLU A 407 15.77 11.36 17.36
CA GLU A 407 14.52 11.26 16.59
C GLU A 407 14.18 9.80 16.30
N VAL A 408 12.92 9.44 16.42
CA VAL A 408 12.44 8.05 16.22
C VAL A 408 12.13 7.83 14.74
N VAL A 409 12.70 6.77 14.16
CA VAL A 409 12.41 6.32 12.79
C VAL A 409 11.73 4.95 12.85
N HIS A 410 10.61 4.84 12.16
CA HIS A 410 9.79 3.63 12.07
C HIS A 410 10.16 2.84 10.83
N LEU A 411 10.45 1.56 10.99
CA LEU A 411 10.84 0.69 9.89
C LEU A 411 10.13 -0.66 10.01
N PRO A 412 9.88 -1.36 8.90
CA PRO A 412 9.48 -2.77 8.93
C PRO A 412 10.49 -3.62 9.70
N LYS A 413 10.03 -4.59 10.46
CA LYS A 413 10.91 -5.54 11.16
C LYS A 413 11.79 -6.30 10.17
N GLY A 414 13.07 -6.44 10.50
CA GLY A 414 14.08 -7.00 9.61
C GLY A 414 14.68 -5.98 8.64
N SER A 415 14.35 -4.69 8.78
CA SER A 415 14.97 -3.61 8.01
C SER A 415 16.45 -3.47 8.33
N THR A 416 17.19 -3.00 7.34
CA THR A 416 18.64 -2.79 7.40
C THR A 416 18.99 -1.30 7.55
N PRO A 417 20.25 -0.94 7.83
CA PRO A 417 20.70 0.45 7.83
C PRO A 417 20.48 1.18 6.50
N ILE A 418 20.38 0.44 5.38
CA ILE A 418 20.02 1.04 4.08
C ILE A 418 18.56 1.51 4.11
N ASP A 419 17.62 0.68 4.63
CA ASP A 419 16.23 1.06 4.81
C ASP A 419 16.10 2.31 5.67
N PHE A 420 16.88 2.38 6.76
CA PHE A 420 16.94 3.54 7.63
C PHE A 420 17.43 4.81 6.89
N ALA A 421 18.50 4.70 6.09
CA ALA A 421 19.02 5.82 5.31
C ALA A 421 17.97 6.38 4.34
N TYR A 422 17.25 5.51 3.63
CA TYR A 422 16.15 5.89 2.73
C TYR A 422 14.92 6.42 3.46
N ALA A 423 14.68 6.00 4.69
CA ALA A 423 13.59 6.51 5.52
C ALA A 423 13.85 7.93 5.99
N ILE A 424 15.11 8.31 6.27
CA ILE A 424 15.48 9.69 6.61
C ILE A 424 15.34 10.59 5.38
N HIS A 425 16.02 10.25 4.29
CA HIS A 425 15.96 11.02 3.05
C HIS A 425 16.47 10.19 1.87
N THR A 426 15.82 10.34 0.71
CA THR A 426 16.20 9.59 -0.51
C THR A 426 17.65 9.82 -0.92
N GLU A 427 18.15 11.07 -0.84
CA GLU A 427 19.54 11.41 -1.16
C GLU A 427 20.55 10.76 -0.19
N ILE A 428 20.20 10.67 1.10
CA ILE A 428 21.03 9.96 2.09
C ILE A 428 21.10 8.47 1.72
N GLY A 429 19.98 7.90 1.31
CA GLY A 429 19.90 6.52 0.82
C GLY A 429 20.71 6.30 -0.44
N HIS A 430 20.65 7.20 -1.43
CA HIS A 430 21.41 7.09 -2.68
C HIS A 430 22.93 7.15 -2.45
N HIS A 431 23.38 7.94 -1.49
CA HIS A 431 24.79 8.12 -1.16
C HIS A 431 25.25 7.30 0.06
N TYR A 432 24.47 6.29 0.47
CA TYR A 432 24.84 5.43 1.60
C TYR A 432 26.18 4.72 1.36
N ALA A 433 27.11 4.87 2.31
CA ALA A 433 28.43 4.22 2.28
C ALA A 433 28.61 3.21 3.41
N GLY A 434 27.81 3.32 4.47
CA GLY A 434 27.86 2.45 5.64
C GLY A 434 27.05 3.02 6.79
N ALA A 435 26.99 2.30 7.91
CA ALA A 435 26.34 2.79 9.12
C ALA A 435 27.03 2.32 10.38
N LYS A 436 26.90 3.12 11.44
CA LYS A 436 27.19 2.72 12.81
C LYS A 436 25.89 2.49 13.55
N VAL A 437 25.77 1.37 14.21
CA VAL A 437 24.67 1.05 15.12
C VAL A 437 25.23 0.97 16.54
N ASN A 438 24.70 1.78 17.45
CA ASN A 438 25.20 1.88 18.83
C ASN A 438 26.72 2.11 18.89
N ASP A 439 27.20 3.05 18.05
CA ASP A 439 28.62 3.45 17.88
C ASP A 439 29.54 2.39 17.26
N ARG A 440 29.01 1.27 16.76
CA ARG A 440 29.78 0.22 16.09
C ARG A 440 29.45 0.13 14.62
N LEU A 441 30.43 0.05 13.75
CA LEU A 441 30.25 -0.23 12.33
C LEU A 441 29.58 -1.59 12.15
N VAL A 442 28.55 -1.64 11.33
CA VAL A 442 27.78 -2.86 11.04
C VAL A 442 27.79 -3.16 9.53
N PRO A 443 27.64 -4.43 9.14
CA PRO A 443 27.52 -4.79 7.74
C PRO A 443 26.20 -4.34 7.15
N VAL A 444 26.10 -4.25 5.82
CA VAL A 444 24.91 -3.76 5.08
C VAL A 444 23.66 -4.61 5.30
N ASN A 445 23.83 -5.88 5.64
CA ASN A 445 22.76 -6.83 5.92
C ASN A 445 22.41 -6.96 7.42
N TYR A 446 22.91 -6.06 8.26
CA TYR A 446 22.56 -6.03 9.68
C TYR A 446 21.07 -5.75 9.85
N GLU A 447 20.36 -6.59 10.59
CA GLU A 447 18.94 -6.38 10.91
C GLU A 447 18.82 -5.49 12.14
N LEU A 448 18.23 -4.31 11.94
CA LEU A 448 18.02 -3.32 12.99
C LEU A 448 17.08 -3.84 14.07
N GLN A 449 17.46 -3.61 15.33
CA GLN A 449 16.72 -4.04 16.51
C GLN A 449 16.01 -2.85 17.16
N LEU A 450 14.98 -3.14 17.96
CA LEU A 450 14.24 -2.14 18.73
C LEU A 450 15.20 -1.36 19.65
N GLY A 451 15.23 -0.05 19.51
CA GLY A 451 16.05 0.84 20.33
C GLY A 451 17.45 1.13 19.77
N ASP A 452 17.82 0.56 18.63
CA ASP A 452 19.12 0.84 18.01
C ASP A 452 19.27 2.32 17.65
N ARG A 453 20.43 2.90 17.96
CA ARG A 453 20.84 4.24 17.51
C ARG A 453 21.67 4.11 16.25
N VAL A 454 21.19 4.64 15.14
CA VAL A 454 21.76 4.46 13.80
C VAL A 454 22.35 5.76 13.28
N GLU A 455 23.63 5.77 12.98
CA GLU A 455 24.34 6.87 12.31
C GLU A 455 24.72 6.42 10.90
N VAL A 456 24.21 7.11 9.87
CA VAL A 456 24.52 6.81 8.47
C VAL A 456 25.78 7.53 8.02
N VAL A 457 26.69 6.80 7.41
CA VAL A 457 27.87 7.34 6.75
C VAL A 457 27.54 7.54 5.26
N VAL A 458 27.71 8.78 4.78
CA VAL A 458 27.37 9.18 3.42
C VAL A 458 28.63 9.46 2.61
N ASN A 459 28.69 8.96 1.38
CA ASN A 459 29.73 9.31 0.41
C ASN A 459 29.10 10.11 -0.74
N LYS A 460 29.31 11.43 -0.73
CA LYS A 460 28.77 12.34 -1.77
C LYS A 460 29.37 12.11 -3.16
N ALA A 461 30.50 11.43 -3.27
CA ALA A 461 31.13 11.08 -4.55
C ALA A 461 30.56 9.76 -5.15
N SER A 462 29.66 9.07 -4.45
CA SER A 462 28.97 7.90 -4.98
C SER A 462 28.05 8.28 -6.14
N GLU A 463 28.08 7.48 -7.22
CA GLU A 463 27.18 7.67 -8.39
C GLU A 463 25.74 7.23 -8.12
N GLY A 464 25.46 6.66 -6.94
CA GLY A 464 24.10 6.22 -6.55
C GLY A 464 24.09 4.88 -5.82
N PRO A 465 22.90 4.28 -5.65
CA PRO A 465 22.72 3.01 -4.93
C PRO A 465 23.26 1.81 -5.72
N SER A 466 23.60 0.71 -5.04
CA SER A 466 23.91 -0.56 -5.66
C SER A 466 22.64 -1.41 -5.89
N LEU A 467 22.54 -2.09 -7.04
CA LEU A 467 21.45 -3.06 -7.31
C LEU A 467 21.48 -4.25 -6.32
N ASP A 468 22.66 -4.61 -5.81
CA ASP A 468 22.79 -5.69 -4.82
C ASP A 468 22.07 -5.37 -3.50
N TRP A 469 21.82 -4.09 -3.20
CA TRP A 469 21.09 -3.71 -2.00
C TRP A 469 19.66 -4.23 -2.00
N LEU A 470 19.06 -4.48 -3.17
CA LEU A 470 17.73 -5.08 -3.29
C LEU A 470 17.61 -6.46 -2.61
N LYS A 471 18.74 -7.16 -2.39
CA LYS A 471 18.78 -8.44 -1.69
C LYS A 471 18.64 -8.29 -0.17
N TYR A 472 19.06 -7.15 0.37
CA TYR A 472 19.15 -6.93 1.82
C TYR A 472 18.04 -6.05 2.35
N VAL A 473 17.57 -5.07 1.57
CA VAL A 473 16.52 -4.13 2.01
C VAL A 473 15.18 -4.84 2.19
N ARG A 474 14.52 -4.49 3.28
CA ARG A 474 13.22 -5.07 3.64
C ARG A 474 12.05 -4.19 3.25
N ALA A 475 12.18 -2.87 3.47
CA ALA A 475 11.12 -1.92 3.17
C ALA A 475 10.86 -1.85 1.66
N ASN A 476 9.60 -2.00 1.25
CA ASN A 476 9.22 -1.93 -0.16
C ASN A 476 9.41 -0.52 -0.73
N SER A 477 9.23 0.52 0.09
CA SER A 477 9.54 1.90 -0.25
C SER A 477 11.02 2.07 -0.65
N THR A 478 11.94 1.47 0.10
CA THR A 478 13.37 1.46 -0.23
C THR A 478 13.63 0.74 -1.55
N LYS A 479 13.02 -0.44 -1.75
CA LYS A 479 13.13 -1.19 -3.01
C LYS A 479 12.63 -0.38 -4.21
N ALA A 480 11.49 0.30 -4.05
CA ALA A 480 10.92 1.16 -5.08
C ALA A 480 11.84 2.34 -5.44
N LYS A 481 12.38 3.03 -4.42
CA LYS A 481 13.31 4.16 -4.61
C LYS A 481 14.58 3.74 -5.34
N ILE A 482 15.17 2.59 -4.98
CA ILE A 482 16.34 2.02 -5.65
C ILE A 482 16.01 1.67 -7.12
N LYS A 483 14.91 0.95 -7.37
CA LYS A 483 14.48 0.60 -8.73
C LYS A 483 14.20 1.83 -9.58
N ARG A 484 13.58 2.87 -8.99
CA ARG A 484 13.29 4.14 -9.67
C ARG A 484 14.55 4.88 -10.07
N PHE A 485 15.58 4.90 -9.21
CA PHE A 485 16.88 5.48 -9.54
C PHE A 485 17.45 4.84 -10.81
N PHE A 486 17.52 3.50 -10.86
CA PHE A 486 18.05 2.80 -12.02
C PHE A 486 17.19 2.96 -13.27
N LYS A 487 15.86 3.01 -13.12
CA LYS A 487 14.95 3.28 -14.24
C LYS A 487 15.19 4.66 -14.83
N ASN A 488 15.36 5.66 -13.98
CA ASN A 488 15.64 7.05 -14.41
C ASN A 488 17.01 7.14 -15.08
N GLU A 489 18.06 6.56 -14.48
CA GLU A 489 19.39 6.53 -15.07
C GLU A 489 19.41 5.83 -16.42
N TYR A 490 18.70 4.68 -16.53
CA TYR A 490 18.54 3.98 -17.81
C TYR A 490 17.81 4.83 -18.84
N SER A 491 16.74 5.53 -18.44
CA SER A 491 16.01 6.44 -19.31
C SER A 491 16.90 7.59 -19.81
N VAL A 492 17.71 8.20 -18.95
CA VAL A 492 18.65 9.26 -19.34
C VAL A 492 19.66 8.74 -20.37
N LYS A 493 20.24 7.54 -20.17
CA LYS A 493 21.17 6.90 -21.10
C LYS A 493 20.51 6.60 -22.45
N LEU A 494 19.24 6.20 -22.46
CA LEU A 494 18.49 6.00 -23.69
C LEU A 494 18.22 7.30 -24.45
N ILE A 495 17.86 8.37 -23.73
CA ILE A 495 17.65 9.68 -24.31
C ILE A 495 18.95 10.22 -24.93
N GLU A 496 20.09 10.10 -24.23
CA GLU A 496 21.41 10.51 -24.75
C GLU A 496 21.77 9.73 -26.03
N ARG A 497 21.60 8.42 -25.99
CA ARG A 497 21.81 7.57 -27.18
C ARG A 497 20.89 7.95 -28.35
N GLY A 498 19.62 8.24 -28.04
CA GLY A 498 18.65 8.71 -29.03
C GLY A 498 19.05 10.05 -29.65
N LYS A 499 19.52 11.00 -28.82
CA LYS A 499 20.06 12.27 -29.28
C LYS A 499 21.29 12.09 -30.18
N GLU A 500 22.18 11.15 -29.86
CA GLU A 500 23.32 10.82 -30.74
C GLU A 500 22.88 10.28 -32.08
N ILE A 501 21.87 9.38 -32.09
CA ILE A 501 21.28 8.87 -33.33
C ILE A 501 20.64 10.02 -34.11
N PHE A 502 19.91 10.90 -33.45
CA PHE A 502 19.28 12.05 -34.11
C PHE A 502 20.30 13.05 -34.67
N ARG A 503 21.44 13.27 -33.99
CA ARG A 503 22.58 14.03 -34.56
C ARG A 503 23.14 13.41 -35.83
N LYS A 504 23.16 12.09 -35.93
CA LYS A 504 23.56 11.42 -37.18
C LYS A 504 22.55 11.65 -38.28
N ILE A 505 21.25 11.68 -37.96
CA ILE A 505 20.18 12.02 -38.90
C ILE A 505 20.34 13.47 -39.40
N SER A 506 20.49 14.43 -38.51
CA SER A 506 20.72 15.84 -38.81
C SER A 506 21.91 16.04 -39.78
N LYS A 507 23.05 15.38 -39.49
CA LYS A 507 24.22 15.41 -40.37
C LYS A 507 23.96 14.83 -41.79
N ARG A 508 23.14 13.78 -41.89
CA ARG A 508 22.77 13.19 -43.20
C ARG A 508 21.86 14.09 -44.02
N LEU A 509 21.00 14.86 -43.32
CA LEU A 509 20.08 15.80 -43.97
C LEU A 509 20.73 17.17 -44.22
N ALA A 510 21.98 17.40 -43.79
CA ALA A 510 22.69 18.68 -43.85
C ALA A 510 21.92 19.85 -43.19
N VAL A 511 21.12 19.56 -42.16
CA VAL A 511 20.32 20.54 -41.39
C VAL A 511 20.85 20.60 -39.95
N SER A 512 20.83 21.81 -39.35
CA SER A 512 21.20 21.97 -37.93
C SER A 512 20.28 21.12 -37.04
N ILE A 513 20.84 20.55 -35.95
CA ILE A 513 20.05 19.76 -35.03
C ILE A 513 19.01 20.62 -34.30
N ASP A 514 19.37 21.90 -34.01
CA ASP A 514 18.50 22.84 -33.31
C ASP A 514 17.33 23.26 -34.21
N ASP A 515 17.57 23.50 -35.50
CA ASP A 515 16.54 23.80 -36.50
C ASP A 515 15.58 22.62 -36.69
N LEU A 516 16.09 21.39 -36.64
CA LEU A 516 15.28 20.16 -36.71
C LEU A 516 14.42 19.97 -35.45
N ILE A 517 14.94 20.26 -34.25
CA ILE A 517 14.21 20.09 -32.98
C ILE A 517 13.14 21.17 -32.87
N GLU A 518 13.43 22.41 -33.22
CA GLU A 518 12.48 23.53 -33.14
C GLU A 518 11.45 23.53 -34.26
N GLY A 519 11.69 22.77 -35.35
CA GLY A 519 10.86 22.68 -36.52
C GLY A 519 9.53 21.94 -36.33
N GLU A 520 8.60 22.10 -37.28
CA GLU A 520 7.36 21.32 -37.32
C GLU A 520 7.61 19.84 -37.60
N GLU A 521 8.76 19.51 -38.16
CA GLU A 521 9.17 18.15 -38.51
C GLU A 521 9.22 17.24 -37.25
N VAL A 522 9.80 17.69 -36.13
CA VAL A 522 9.84 16.90 -34.90
C VAL A 522 8.44 16.74 -34.30
N LYS A 523 7.58 17.75 -34.38
CA LYS A 523 6.18 17.62 -33.98
C LYS A 523 5.45 16.56 -34.79
N ASN A 524 5.67 16.52 -36.10
CA ASN A 524 5.11 15.51 -36.96
C ASN A 524 5.65 14.11 -36.65
N LEU A 525 6.95 13.97 -36.33
CA LEU A 525 7.56 12.73 -35.89
C LEU A 525 6.96 12.27 -34.55
N MET A 526 6.73 13.17 -33.59
CA MET A 526 6.09 12.83 -32.32
C MET A 526 4.68 12.28 -32.52
N VAL A 527 3.89 12.89 -33.37
CA VAL A 527 2.54 12.40 -33.70
C VAL A 527 2.62 11.03 -34.40
N ARG A 528 3.49 10.88 -35.41
CA ARG A 528 3.65 9.65 -36.19
C ARG A 528 4.09 8.46 -35.32
N PHE A 529 4.98 8.68 -34.38
CA PHE A 529 5.53 7.64 -33.49
C PHE A 529 4.88 7.60 -32.12
N ALA A 530 3.74 8.29 -31.94
CA ALA A 530 3.02 8.37 -30.67
C ALA A 530 3.93 8.71 -29.47
N ALA A 531 4.83 9.69 -29.65
CA ALA A 531 5.69 10.19 -28.60
C ALA A 531 5.02 11.37 -27.89
N HIS A 532 5.02 11.37 -26.57
CA HIS A 532 4.37 12.41 -25.75
C HIS A 532 5.16 13.71 -25.67
N ASN A 533 6.47 13.62 -25.83
CA ASN A 533 7.40 14.76 -25.85
C ASN A 533 8.71 14.35 -26.55
N GLU A 534 9.62 15.30 -26.74
CA GLU A 534 10.92 15.09 -27.38
C GLU A 534 11.77 14.02 -26.68
N ASN A 535 11.79 14.01 -25.34
CA ASN A 535 12.54 13.03 -24.57
C ASN A 535 11.99 11.60 -24.78
N ASP A 536 10.68 11.46 -24.94
CA ASP A 536 10.05 10.17 -25.26
C ASP A 536 10.43 9.71 -26.69
N LEU A 537 10.48 10.65 -27.64
CA LEU A 537 10.95 10.37 -29.01
C LEU A 537 12.41 9.90 -28.98
N PHE A 538 13.30 10.62 -28.28
CA PHE A 538 14.71 10.23 -28.17
C PHE A 538 14.88 8.92 -27.40
N SER A 539 14.09 8.67 -26.38
CA SER A 539 14.11 7.39 -25.65
C SER A 539 13.76 6.23 -26.55
N LYS A 540 12.71 6.36 -27.39
CA LYS A 540 12.29 5.36 -28.38
C LYS A 540 13.32 5.15 -29.50
N LEU A 541 14.05 6.19 -29.87
CA LEU A 541 15.20 6.08 -30.76
C LEU A 541 16.38 5.35 -30.10
N GLY A 542 16.63 5.67 -28.81
CA GLY A 542 17.74 5.09 -28.05
C GLY A 542 17.56 3.61 -27.73
N ASP A 543 16.33 3.15 -27.49
CA ASP A 543 16.03 1.74 -27.24
C ASP A 543 15.80 0.92 -28.51
N GLY A 544 15.73 1.60 -29.69
CA GLY A 544 15.55 0.96 -31.00
C GLY A 544 14.08 0.64 -31.34
N SER A 545 13.10 1.12 -30.53
CA SER A 545 11.67 1.03 -30.85
C SER A 545 11.34 1.81 -32.14
N ILE A 546 12.13 2.87 -32.42
CA ILE A 546 12.11 3.65 -33.65
C ILE A 546 13.52 3.56 -34.26
N THR A 547 13.59 3.22 -35.53
CA THR A 547 14.87 3.11 -36.25
C THR A 547 15.26 4.43 -36.94
N MET A 548 16.56 4.61 -37.16
CA MET A 548 17.08 5.75 -37.92
C MET A 548 16.47 5.85 -39.30
N GLY A 549 16.24 4.71 -39.98
CA GLY A 549 15.63 4.62 -41.31
C GLY A 549 14.17 5.11 -41.31
N GLU A 550 13.40 4.75 -40.30
CA GLU A 550 12.00 5.18 -40.17
C GLU A 550 11.91 6.70 -39.98
N VAL A 551 12.82 7.28 -39.19
CA VAL A 551 12.87 8.74 -38.98
C VAL A 551 13.30 9.46 -40.28
N LEU A 552 14.32 8.97 -40.95
CA LEU A 552 14.77 9.53 -42.26
C LEU A 552 13.65 9.48 -43.28
N SER A 553 12.95 8.33 -43.42
CA SER A 553 11.83 8.19 -44.37
C SER A 553 10.62 9.07 -44.01
N ALA A 554 10.52 9.56 -42.77
CA ALA A 554 9.48 10.48 -42.34
C ALA A 554 9.82 11.95 -42.57
N LEU A 555 11.12 12.28 -42.64
CA LEU A 555 11.62 13.65 -42.78
C LEU A 555 11.90 14.03 -44.25
N VAL A 556 12.10 13.05 -45.14
CA VAL A 556 12.38 13.32 -46.57
C VAL A 556 11.07 13.18 -47.38
N PRO A 557 10.67 14.22 -48.15
CA PRO A 557 9.54 14.12 -49.07
C PRO A 557 9.77 13.02 -50.09
N LYS A 558 8.70 12.32 -50.51
CA LYS A 558 8.76 11.14 -51.41
C LYS A 558 9.30 11.40 -52.84
N GLU A 559 9.72 12.60 -53.17
CA GLU A 559 10.10 12.97 -54.55
C GLU A 559 11.62 12.99 -54.85
N GLU A 560 12.50 12.80 -53.84
CA GLU A 560 13.96 12.81 -54.04
C GLU A 560 14.68 11.64 -53.35
N VAL A 561 14.33 10.40 -53.70
CA VAL A 561 15.14 9.26 -53.24
C VAL A 561 15.82 8.63 -54.46
N GLU A 562 16.98 9.15 -54.86
CA GLU A 562 17.97 8.34 -55.55
C GLU A 562 18.49 7.26 -54.59
N VAL A 563 18.26 6.03 -54.99
CA VAL A 563 18.64 4.83 -54.26
C VAL A 563 20.17 4.72 -54.25
N LEU A 564 20.80 5.09 -53.14
CA LEU A 564 22.17 4.68 -52.87
C LEU A 564 22.15 3.31 -52.17
N PRO A 565 23.13 2.43 -52.52
CA PRO A 565 23.07 1.02 -52.11
C PRO A 565 23.07 0.86 -50.61
N GLU A 566 22.18 -0.02 -50.12
CA GLU A 566 22.05 -0.45 -48.75
C GLU A 566 23.36 -0.98 -48.20
N GLU A 567 24.00 -0.22 -47.32
CA GLU A 567 24.94 -0.79 -46.39
C GLU A 567 24.16 -1.48 -45.26
N THR A 568 24.13 -2.80 -45.36
CA THR A 568 23.94 -3.79 -44.31
C THR A 568 22.99 -3.44 -43.19
N GLU A 569 21.83 -4.06 -43.25
CA GLU A 569 20.92 -4.34 -42.15
C GLU A 569 21.68 -4.70 -40.88
N LEU A 570 21.59 -3.82 -39.91
CA LEU A 570 21.78 -4.22 -38.51
C LEU A 570 20.66 -5.21 -38.17
N VAL A 571 20.99 -6.49 -38.20
CA VAL A 571 20.15 -7.60 -37.79
C VAL A 571 19.46 -7.21 -36.49
N LYS A 572 18.13 -7.06 -36.52
CA LYS A 572 17.29 -7.00 -35.31
C LYS A 572 17.67 -8.23 -34.47
N GLN A 573 18.33 -8.00 -33.33
CA GLN A 573 18.44 -9.05 -32.34
C GLN A 573 17.01 -9.35 -31.87
N LYS A 574 16.42 -10.42 -32.40
CA LYS A 574 15.30 -11.07 -31.76
C LYS A 574 15.80 -11.48 -30.39
N GLN A 575 15.26 -10.87 -29.34
CA GLN A 575 15.32 -11.50 -28.00
C GLN A 575 14.68 -12.87 -28.23
N ALA A 576 15.45 -13.93 -28.09
CA ALA A 576 14.93 -15.29 -28.11
C ALA A 576 13.81 -15.33 -27.04
N LYS A 577 12.61 -15.64 -27.45
CA LYS A 577 11.54 -15.97 -26.50
C LYS A 577 12.08 -17.15 -25.72
N GLY A 578 12.11 -17.05 -24.40
CA GLY A 578 12.76 -17.96 -23.46
C GLY A 578 12.35 -19.45 -23.49
N ASN A 579 11.72 -19.91 -24.58
CA ASN A 579 11.31 -21.28 -24.82
C ASN A 579 12.25 -22.04 -25.77
N GLU A 580 13.28 -21.41 -26.33
CA GLU A 580 14.17 -22.01 -27.31
C GLU A 580 15.40 -22.72 -26.68
N VAL A 581 15.80 -22.34 -25.49
CA VAL A 581 16.96 -22.86 -24.77
C VAL A 581 16.63 -23.15 -23.32
N VAL A 582 17.08 -24.30 -22.82
CA VAL A 582 17.06 -24.69 -21.41
C VAL A 582 18.43 -24.34 -20.83
N VAL A 583 18.47 -23.57 -19.75
CA VAL A 583 19.71 -23.19 -19.05
C VAL A 583 19.63 -23.69 -17.61
N GLY A 584 20.58 -24.54 -17.20
CA GLY A 584 20.60 -25.09 -15.83
C GLY A 584 19.37 -25.94 -15.46
N GLY A 585 18.67 -26.50 -16.47
CA GLY A 585 17.45 -27.29 -16.28
C GLY A 585 16.16 -26.48 -16.29
N GLU A 586 16.20 -25.15 -16.40
CA GLU A 586 15.02 -24.27 -16.42
C GLU A 586 14.75 -23.68 -17.80
N THR A 587 13.48 -23.60 -18.19
CA THR A 587 12.99 -22.97 -19.43
C THR A 587 12.46 -21.57 -19.15
N GLY A 588 12.45 -20.69 -20.17
CA GLY A 588 11.87 -19.33 -20.03
C GLY A 588 12.85 -18.28 -19.49
N ILE A 589 14.11 -18.62 -19.30
CA ILE A 589 15.14 -17.66 -18.90
C ILE A 589 15.48 -16.74 -20.07
N ALA A 590 15.55 -15.43 -19.83
CA ALA A 590 15.96 -14.46 -20.84
C ALA A 590 17.45 -14.63 -21.15
N VAL A 591 17.74 -15.07 -22.37
CA VAL A 591 19.12 -15.28 -22.88
C VAL A 591 19.35 -14.47 -24.16
N TYR A 592 20.60 -14.18 -24.47
CA TYR A 592 21.01 -13.64 -25.75
C TYR A 592 22.10 -14.51 -26.41
N PHE A 593 22.05 -14.64 -27.73
CA PHE A 593 23.05 -15.43 -28.48
C PHE A 593 24.31 -14.62 -28.73
N ALA A 594 25.46 -15.22 -28.47
CA ALA A 594 26.75 -14.55 -28.59
C ALA A 594 27.12 -14.34 -30.07
N LYS A 595 27.48 -13.09 -30.38
CA LYS A 595 27.87 -12.72 -31.76
C LYS A 595 29.21 -13.34 -32.21
N CYS A 596 30.05 -13.77 -31.28
CA CYS A 596 31.38 -14.31 -31.59
C CYS A 596 31.38 -15.73 -32.13
N CYS A 597 30.27 -16.48 -31.98
CA CYS A 597 30.15 -17.87 -32.41
C CYS A 597 28.77 -18.21 -32.95
N THR A 598 27.80 -17.30 -32.90
CA THR A 598 26.46 -17.38 -33.46
C THR A 598 25.84 -18.78 -33.40
N PRO A 599 25.60 -19.32 -32.17
CA PRO A 599 25.20 -20.72 -32.02
C PRO A 599 23.83 -20.97 -32.65
N LEU A 600 23.69 -22.10 -33.35
CA LEU A 600 22.49 -22.52 -34.07
C LEU A 600 21.83 -23.72 -33.36
N PRO A 601 20.52 -23.94 -33.55
CA PRO A 601 19.87 -25.15 -33.06
C PRO A 601 20.56 -26.41 -33.60
N GLY A 602 20.97 -27.27 -32.67
CA GLY A 602 21.77 -28.45 -32.95
C GLY A 602 23.26 -28.33 -32.57
N ASP A 603 23.76 -27.10 -32.32
CA ASP A 603 25.10 -26.92 -31.79
C ASP A 603 25.15 -27.33 -30.33
N ASP A 604 26.33 -27.83 -29.90
CA ASP A 604 26.62 -28.02 -28.47
C ASP A 604 26.86 -26.64 -27.81
N ILE A 605 25.93 -26.22 -26.95
CA ILE A 605 25.90 -24.88 -26.39
C ILE A 605 26.22 -24.85 -24.91
N VAL A 606 26.68 -23.70 -24.43
CA VAL A 606 26.92 -23.40 -23.03
C VAL A 606 26.47 -21.97 -22.72
N ALA A 607 25.85 -21.79 -21.57
CA ALA A 607 25.46 -20.48 -21.09
C ALA A 607 26.59 -19.86 -20.26
N VAL A 608 26.90 -18.59 -20.52
CA VAL A 608 27.88 -17.80 -19.80
C VAL A 608 27.15 -16.72 -18.99
N MET A 609 27.29 -16.77 -17.68
CA MET A 609 26.73 -15.76 -16.77
C MET A 609 27.67 -14.55 -16.66
N SER A 610 27.14 -13.36 -16.91
CA SER A 610 27.89 -12.10 -16.80
C SER A 610 27.04 -11.02 -16.13
N SER A 611 27.64 -9.90 -15.77
CA SER A 611 26.93 -8.70 -15.27
C SER A 611 25.91 -8.11 -16.26
N ARG A 612 25.96 -8.52 -17.52
CA ARG A 612 25.05 -8.09 -18.60
C ARG A 612 23.92 -9.08 -18.86
N GLY A 613 23.85 -10.19 -18.13
CA GLY A 613 22.89 -11.29 -18.31
C GLY A 613 23.53 -12.59 -18.80
N ILE A 614 22.71 -13.51 -19.28
CA ILE A 614 23.11 -14.86 -19.72
C ILE A 614 23.29 -14.89 -21.23
N SER A 615 24.50 -15.18 -21.69
CA SER A 615 24.81 -15.32 -23.12
C SER A 615 25.01 -16.80 -23.48
N ILE A 616 24.40 -17.21 -24.60
CA ILE A 616 24.55 -18.56 -25.13
C ILE A 616 25.69 -18.56 -26.14
N HIS A 617 26.66 -19.44 -25.92
CA HIS A 617 27.81 -19.65 -26.82
C HIS A 617 27.84 -21.10 -27.28
N ASN A 618 28.48 -21.33 -28.43
CA ASN A 618 28.94 -22.67 -28.81
C ASN A 618 30.03 -23.09 -27.82
N ARG A 619 30.00 -24.32 -27.31
CA ARG A 619 30.93 -24.85 -26.33
C ARG A 619 32.38 -24.78 -26.80
N GLY A 620 32.61 -24.89 -28.10
CA GLY A 620 33.91 -24.77 -28.73
C GLY A 620 34.43 -23.33 -28.95
N CYS A 621 33.68 -22.32 -28.59
CA CYS A 621 34.03 -20.92 -28.81
C CYS A 621 35.30 -20.50 -28.10
N ARG A 622 36.22 -19.82 -28.80
CA ARG A 622 37.48 -19.33 -28.23
C ARG A 622 37.26 -18.41 -27.02
N ASN A 623 36.20 -17.63 -27.01
CA ASN A 623 35.87 -16.71 -25.89
C ASN A 623 35.35 -17.43 -24.67
N VAL A 624 34.95 -18.68 -24.73
CA VAL A 624 34.51 -19.50 -23.60
C VAL A 624 35.70 -20.20 -22.91
N LYS A 625 36.75 -20.53 -23.68
CA LYS A 625 37.94 -21.27 -23.14
C LYS A 625 38.69 -20.59 -22.00
N GLY A 626 38.52 -19.28 -21.81
CA GLY A 626 39.13 -18.48 -20.75
C GLY A 626 38.23 -18.12 -19.60
N ILE A 627 36.98 -18.59 -19.58
CA ILE A 627 36.01 -18.25 -18.53
C ILE A 627 36.08 -19.27 -17.40
N SER A 628 36.05 -18.80 -16.15
CA SER A 628 36.05 -19.66 -14.97
C SER A 628 34.76 -20.51 -14.91
N GLN A 629 34.91 -21.75 -14.45
CA GLN A 629 33.83 -22.77 -14.44
C GLN A 629 32.58 -22.33 -13.65
N ASP A 630 32.74 -21.51 -12.63
CA ASP A 630 31.66 -20.97 -11.82
C ASP A 630 30.69 -20.03 -12.62
N LYS A 631 31.11 -19.53 -13.77
CA LYS A 631 30.29 -18.69 -14.67
C LYS A 631 29.69 -19.45 -15.85
N LEU A 632 30.02 -20.72 -15.99
CA LEU A 632 29.51 -21.59 -17.04
C LEU A 632 28.33 -22.41 -16.51
N VAL A 633 27.20 -22.36 -17.22
CA VAL A 633 25.99 -23.13 -16.90
C VAL A 633 25.66 -24.01 -18.11
N GLU A 634 25.28 -25.25 -17.87
CA GLU A 634 24.83 -26.13 -18.94
C GLU A 634 23.61 -25.60 -19.63
N ALA A 635 23.60 -25.65 -20.96
CA ALA A 635 22.52 -25.21 -21.78
C ALA A 635 22.24 -26.21 -22.90
N HIS A 636 20.93 -26.41 -23.22
CA HIS A 636 20.49 -27.33 -24.28
C HIS A 636 19.37 -26.65 -25.06
N TRP A 637 19.28 -27.00 -26.37
CA TRP A 637 18.17 -26.57 -27.20
C TRP A 637 16.90 -27.35 -26.87
N THR A 638 15.75 -26.66 -26.78
CA THR A 638 14.45 -27.31 -26.83
C THR A 638 14.17 -27.75 -28.23
N MET A 639 13.56 -28.93 -28.47
CA MET A 639 13.20 -29.39 -29.82
C MET A 639 12.32 -28.36 -30.51
N ILE A 640 12.85 -27.75 -31.56
CA ILE A 640 12.13 -26.81 -32.41
C ILE A 640 11.92 -27.48 -33.77
N THR A 641 10.65 -27.69 -34.15
CA THR A 641 10.28 -28.14 -35.47
C THR A 641 9.83 -26.95 -36.31
N GLY A 642 10.55 -26.59 -37.36
CA GLY A 642 10.05 -25.77 -38.45
C GLY A 642 10.46 -24.29 -38.53
N GLU A 643 11.34 -23.77 -37.67
CA GLU A 643 11.85 -22.40 -37.84
C GLU A 643 13.12 -22.33 -38.69
N LYS A 644 13.26 -21.23 -39.48
CA LYS A 644 14.44 -20.95 -40.31
C LYS A 644 15.38 -20.02 -39.55
N PHE A 645 16.67 -20.37 -39.49
CA PHE A 645 17.71 -19.58 -38.86
C PHE A 645 18.72 -19.08 -39.91
N SER A 646 19.30 -17.89 -39.69
CA SER A 646 20.34 -17.34 -40.55
C SER A 646 21.72 -17.69 -40.00
N ALA A 647 22.57 -18.24 -40.84
CA ALA A 647 23.96 -18.59 -40.50
C ALA A 647 24.94 -17.89 -41.44
N TRP A 648 26.13 -17.57 -40.93
CA TRP A 648 27.25 -17.12 -41.74
C TRP A 648 28.05 -18.33 -42.19
N ILE A 649 28.27 -18.45 -43.53
CA ILE A 649 29.10 -19.47 -44.12
C ILE A 649 30.33 -18.78 -44.71
N VAL A 650 31.50 -19.19 -44.29
CA VAL A 650 32.77 -18.78 -44.91
C VAL A 650 33.12 -19.83 -45.96
N VAL A 651 33.18 -19.40 -47.21
CA VAL A 651 33.57 -20.27 -48.32
C VAL A 651 34.98 -19.86 -48.74
N GLU A 652 35.94 -20.77 -48.54
CA GLU A 652 37.28 -20.61 -49.08
C GLU A 652 37.34 -21.18 -50.51
N PHE A 653 37.74 -20.35 -51.45
CA PHE A 653 38.00 -20.79 -52.84
C PHE A 653 39.48 -21.01 -53.00
N ASP A 654 39.84 -22.19 -53.42
CA ASP A 654 41.18 -22.45 -53.85
C ASP A 654 41.38 -21.94 -55.30
N SER A 655 42.20 -20.92 -55.47
CA SER A 655 42.39 -20.20 -56.72
C SER A 655 43.32 -20.92 -57.72
N SER A 656 43.50 -22.23 -57.59
CA SER A 656 44.41 -23.00 -58.45
C SER A 656 43.84 -23.55 -59.74
N ASP A 657 42.53 -23.28 -60.05
CA ASP A 657 41.99 -23.58 -61.39
C ASP A 657 41.58 -22.31 -62.10
N LYS A 658 42.30 -22.04 -63.23
CA LYS A 658 42.02 -20.96 -64.22
C LYS A 658 40.77 -21.24 -65.00
#